data_c8319933ffc0a484b1a3dfad666654a9
#
_entry.id   c8319933ffc0a484b1a3dfad666654a9
#
_cell.length_a   1.000
_cell.length_b   1.000
_cell.length_c   1.000
_cell.angle_alpha   90.00
_cell.angle_beta   90.00
_cell.angle_gamma   90.00
#
_symmetry.space_group_name_H-M   'P 1'
#
loop_
_entity.id
_entity.type
_entity.pdbx_description
1 polymer ?
#
loop_
_entity_poly.entity_id
_entity_poly.type
_entity_poly.pdbx_seq_one_letter_code
_entity_poly.pdbx_strand_id
1 'polypeptide(L)'
;MSSYLIQTVMGIKMMHLVKSREEYLRLRNSGNQIANVSEARNGNSDAKRNLVQMNYSCLPASGGLLRGATRQSNSVGMDLDFDPTRPDYDQLMAELPAKVIGMKDELGLLMLERSATKGFHIVFRRRTEMSQVENLEWASRLIGVEFDKGAKDITRVFYTTTASADDLLFLDDELFTGGEPTDESPSAVQALLEKSRARTAQLKAAAQQAADGQAADGQASPVVSTKTPSASEGYLGFAWKQIIDKYFELYNNGKEPSAGNRNTLTFELSQALAPLVDYNADRLLAIVPRYDSLPEQEWRTTVTNALQKRWKTMPRRTSEVMKALKNEELNNSLGGTALLPPEMPKKLPPALKLLTSKVPKPYKACVAEGVFPALAAHLHDVKFRYIDNTEREATLMALLIAPMSTGKSSVNVPINKVMADIVERDNISREREMEWKRKNPSSKSKARDPRPEDICIQVLTSDLTNAAFNQRMFDADRNGHRYLFLKTDELDSMRNVTSQRSIQQLSVVVRNAFDNAEHGQERVGADSVTGKAPLRFNFHTSSTPNVAKALLKNSSIDGTLSRLSVSSIEKQQTTGDIPKYGIYDDKFDADLKPFIDLLNRANGFIECQQLNALIEQLVVESKDIALQYDSEGYELLSRRACVIAFCKGMVLYILNGCRWSKDIGDYVRWSLRYDLWCKMKYFGVIFEEELDKENKSLREGMVSLYDLLPDTFTIDDYRRVRVLQGKSADGMATLRQWRHRSQIEYDSIGNVYVKTKRRAA
;
A
#
# COMPACT_ATOMS: atom_id res chain seq x y z
N MET A 1 -34.26 17.00 0.40
CA MET A 1 -33.12 16.72 -0.48
C MET A 1 -31.86 16.75 0.35
N SER A 2 -30.67 16.48 -0.13
CA SER A 2 -29.52 16.48 0.76
C SER A 2 -28.28 17.05 0.09
N SER A 3 -27.50 17.80 0.85
CA SER A 3 -26.26 18.44 0.44
C SER A 3 -25.21 18.17 1.52
N TYR A 4 -24.14 17.48 1.19
CA TYR A 4 -23.09 17.13 2.14
C TYR A 4 -21.78 17.80 1.76
N LEU A 5 -21.20 18.53 2.71
CA LEU A 5 -19.82 19.01 2.63
C LEU A 5 -18.88 17.80 2.82
N ILE A 6 -17.93 17.66 1.92
CA ILE A 6 -16.89 16.65 2.02
C ILE A 6 -15.64 17.27 2.64
N GLN A 7 -15.32 16.85 3.83
CA GLN A 7 -14.08 17.26 4.51
C GLN A 7 -13.11 16.09 4.55
N THR A 8 -11.88 16.35 4.18
CA THR A 8 -10.81 15.37 4.29
C THR A 8 -10.11 15.57 5.63
N VAL A 9 -10.36 14.67 6.58
CA VAL A 9 -9.72 14.67 7.90
C VAL A 9 -8.77 13.47 7.95
N MET A 10 -7.48 13.74 8.06
CA MET A 10 -6.43 12.68 8.06
C MET A 10 -6.49 11.72 6.85
N GLY A 11 -6.81 12.24 5.66
CA GLY A 11 -6.94 11.44 4.43
C GLY A 11 -8.30 10.74 4.23
N ILE A 12 -9.21 10.85 5.20
CA ILE A 12 -10.54 10.25 5.16
C ILE A 12 -11.55 11.31 4.72
N LYS A 13 -12.37 11.00 3.72
CA LYS A 13 -13.47 11.87 3.29
C LYS A 13 -14.71 11.64 4.14
N MET A 14 -15.00 12.59 5.00
CA MET A 14 -16.20 12.62 5.83
C MET A 14 -17.27 13.51 5.19
N MET A 15 -18.53 13.12 5.37
CA MET A 15 -19.69 13.84 4.90
C MET A 15 -20.33 14.59 6.06
N HIS A 16 -20.48 15.93 5.93
CA HIS A 16 -21.16 16.78 6.90
C HIS A 16 -22.41 17.34 6.26
N LEU A 17 -23.57 17.12 6.85
CA LEU A 17 -24.84 17.59 6.33
C LEU A 17 -24.87 19.13 6.41
N VAL A 18 -25.02 19.77 5.27
CA VAL A 18 -25.28 21.23 5.18
C VAL A 18 -26.78 21.45 5.37
N LYS A 19 -27.16 22.17 6.44
CA LYS A 19 -28.55 22.24 6.93
C LYS A 19 -29.32 23.47 6.45
N SER A 20 -28.63 24.46 5.88
CA SER A 20 -29.27 25.69 5.43
C SER A 20 -28.58 26.35 4.25
N ARG A 21 -29.33 27.19 3.52
CA ARG A 21 -28.81 28.04 2.47
C ARG A 21 -27.69 28.97 2.99
N GLU A 22 -27.83 29.52 4.17
CA GLU A 22 -26.84 30.44 4.76
C GLU A 22 -25.52 29.74 5.00
N GLU A 23 -25.55 28.54 5.54
CA GLU A 23 -24.35 27.72 5.72
C GLU A 23 -23.68 27.40 4.39
N TYR A 24 -24.46 26.99 3.39
CA TYR A 24 -23.99 26.68 2.04
C TYR A 24 -23.31 27.90 1.37
N LEU A 25 -23.95 29.05 1.45
CA LEU A 25 -23.40 30.29 0.88
C LEU A 25 -22.15 30.78 1.63
N ARG A 26 -22.12 30.62 2.97
CA ARG A 26 -20.94 30.97 3.79
C ARG A 26 -19.71 30.14 3.39
N LEU A 27 -19.86 28.85 3.16
CA LEU A 27 -18.78 27.97 2.69
C LEU A 27 -18.20 28.47 1.35
N ARG A 28 -19.06 28.86 0.44
CA ARG A 28 -18.70 29.31 -0.91
C ARG A 28 -18.16 30.75 -0.97
N ASN A 29 -18.48 31.59 0.01
CA ASN A 29 -18.00 32.97 0.11
C ASN A 29 -16.79 33.15 1.02
N SER A 30 -16.15 32.04 1.46
CA SER A 30 -14.92 32.17 2.22
C SER A 30 -13.80 32.77 1.34
N GLY A 31 -12.93 33.58 1.93
CA GLY A 31 -11.84 34.22 1.18
C GLY A 31 -10.94 33.24 0.47
N ASN A 32 -10.69 32.07 1.10
CA ASN A 32 -9.92 30.98 0.50
C ASN A 32 -10.64 30.36 -0.71
N GLN A 33 -11.97 30.20 -0.64
CA GLN A 33 -12.74 29.65 -1.76
C GLN A 33 -12.70 30.60 -2.97
N ILE A 34 -12.91 31.89 -2.75
CA ILE A 34 -12.87 32.92 -3.80
C ILE A 34 -11.50 32.95 -4.48
N ALA A 35 -10.41 32.94 -3.70
CA ALA A 35 -9.05 32.91 -4.22
C ALA A 35 -8.78 31.62 -5.03
N ASN A 36 -9.16 30.46 -4.49
CA ASN A 36 -8.96 29.17 -5.17
C ASN A 36 -9.76 29.07 -6.48
N VAL A 37 -10.98 29.59 -6.56
CA VAL A 37 -11.77 29.62 -7.80
C VAL A 37 -11.08 30.48 -8.87
N SER A 38 -10.58 31.66 -8.48
CA SER A 38 -9.84 32.54 -9.39
C SER A 38 -8.58 31.86 -9.92
N GLU A 39 -7.80 31.25 -9.05
CA GLU A 39 -6.59 30.50 -9.41
C GLU A 39 -6.88 29.29 -10.30
N ALA A 40 -7.94 28.52 -9.99
CA ALA A 40 -8.34 27.37 -10.80
C ALA A 40 -8.74 27.78 -12.22
N ARG A 41 -9.39 28.95 -12.40
CA ARG A 41 -9.72 29.54 -13.70
C ARG A 41 -8.48 29.97 -14.48
N ASN A 42 -7.44 30.38 -13.78
CA ASN A 42 -6.14 30.72 -14.35
C ASN A 42 -5.27 29.47 -14.68
N GLY A 43 -5.83 28.27 -14.57
CA GLY A 43 -5.18 27.02 -14.94
C GLY A 43 -4.38 26.33 -13.81
N ASN A 44 -4.49 26.82 -12.57
CA ASN A 44 -3.86 26.19 -11.41
C ASN A 44 -4.68 24.97 -10.96
N SER A 45 -4.22 23.78 -11.31
CA SER A 45 -4.89 22.50 -10.97
C SER A 45 -4.91 22.19 -9.48
N ASP A 46 -3.94 22.70 -8.70
CA ASP A 46 -3.88 22.48 -7.26
C ASP A 46 -4.88 23.36 -6.53
N ALA A 47 -5.11 24.57 -7.01
CA ALA A 47 -6.18 25.44 -6.50
C ALA A 47 -7.56 24.77 -6.69
N LYS A 48 -7.78 24.07 -7.81
CA LYS A 48 -9.02 23.30 -8.03
C LYS A 48 -9.23 22.23 -6.97
N ARG A 49 -8.18 21.55 -6.51
CA ARG A 49 -8.28 20.50 -5.47
C ARG A 49 -8.63 21.06 -4.09
N ASN A 50 -8.31 22.33 -3.86
CA ASN A 50 -8.58 23.03 -2.59
C ASN A 50 -9.96 23.72 -2.55
N LEU A 51 -10.76 23.58 -3.62
CA LEU A 51 -12.14 24.06 -3.64
C LEU A 51 -13.01 23.29 -2.64
N VAL A 52 -14.04 23.95 -2.14
CA VAL A 52 -15.08 23.31 -1.33
C VAL A 52 -15.67 22.14 -2.10
N GLN A 53 -15.67 20.96 -1.48
CA GLN A 53 -16.11 19.71 -2.08
C GLN A 53 -17.47 19.33 -1.54
N MET A 54 -18.40 18.99 -2.44
CA MET A 54 -19.77 18.61 -2.08
C MET A 54 -20.16 17.27 -2.69
N ASN A 55 -21.07 16.56 -2.02
CA ASN A 55 -21.79 15.42 -2.60
C ASN A 55 -23.29 15.63 -2.45
N TYR A 56 -24.05 15.25 -3.48
CA TYR A 56 -25.48 15.42 -3.56
C TYR A 56 -26.24 14.13 -3.81
N SER A 57 -25.57 13.03 -4.14
CA SER A 57 -26.18 11.83 -4.72
C SER A 57 -26.29 10.64 -3.77
N CYS A 58 -25.59 10.66 -2.62
CA CYS A 58 -25.66 9.57 -1.65
C CYS A 58 -25.88 10.04 -0.22
N LEU A 59 -26.32 9.11 0.64
CA LEU A 59 -26.35 9.25 2.09
C LEU A 59 -25.06 8.69 2.67
N PRO A 60 -24.57 9.21 3.81
CA PRO A 60 -23.35 8.74 4.43
C PRO A 60 -23.37 7.25 4.75
N ALA A 61 -22.21 6.61 4.64
CA ALA A 61 -21.98 5.30 5.23
C ALA A 61 -21.84 5.39 6.76
N SER A 62 -21.78 4.26 7.43
CA SER A 62 -21.57 4.21 8.89
C SER A 62 -20.37 5.07 9.32
N GLY A 63 -20.56 5.88 10.37
CA GLY A 63 -19.53 6.81 10.85
C GLY A 63 -19.38 8.10 10.01
N GLY A 64 -20.35 8.44 9.16
CA GLY A 64 -20.34 9.68 8.38
C GLY A 64 -19.41 9.66 7.18
N LEU A 65 -19.02 8.49 6.67
CA LEU A 65 -18.04 8.33 5.61
C LEU A 65 -18.66 8.46 4.21
N LEU A 66 -17.92 9.09 3.27
CA LEU A 66 -18.27 9.08 1.84
C LEU A 66 -17.98 7.73 1.21
N ARG A 67 -16.82 7.16 1.50
CA ARG A 67 -16.42 5.86 0.98
C ARG A 67 -17.28 4.75 1.58
N GLY A 68 -17.80 3.86 0.73
CA GLY A 68 -18.70 2.80 1.13
C GLY A 68 -20.17 3.23 1.25
N ALA A 69 -20.51 4.48 0.91
CA ALA A 69 -21.87 4.95 0.77
C ALA A 69 -22.56 4.22 -0.40
N THR A 70 -23.55 3.40 -0.10
CA THR A 70 -24.34 2.63 -1.09
C THR A 70 -25.77 3.11 -1.20
N ARG A 71 -26.24 3.90 -0.22
CA ARG A 71 -27.59 4.43 -0.19
C ARG A 71 -27.69 5.73 -0.98
N GLN A 72 -28.65 5.80 -1.88
CA GLN A 72 -28.90 6.98 -2.68
C GLN A 72 -29.64 8.04 -1.85
N SER A 73 -29.31 9.33 -2.06
CA SER A 73 -30.09 10.45 -1.56
C SER A 73 -31.28 10.76 -2.49
N ASN A 74 -32.16 11.64 -2.05
CA ASN A 74 -33.29 12.09 -2.86
C ASN A 74 -32.91 13.18 -3.91
N SER A 75 -31.61 13.45 -4.08
CA SER A 75 -31.08 14.35 -5.10
C SER A 75 -30.03 13.63 -5.96
N VAL A 76 -29.79 14.15 -7.16
CA VAL A 76 -28.82 13.65 -8.12
C VAL A 76 -27.91 14.80 -8.50
N GLY A 77 -26.61 14.63 -8.31
CA GLY A 77 -25.60 15.54 -8.85
C GLY A 77 -25.20 15.09 -10.25
N MET A 78 -25.18 16.01 -11.19
CA MET A 78 -24.81 15.85 -12.59
C MET A 78 -23.70 16.80 -12.95
N ASP A 79 -22.66 16.32 -13.59
CA ASP A 79 -21.50 17.10 -14.03
C ASP A 79 -21.53 17.20 -15.57
N LEU A 80 -21.47 18.41 -16.08
CA LEU A 80 -21.43 18.72 -17.51
C LEU A 80 -20.09 19.37 -17.83
N ASP A 81 -19.21 18.61 -18.47
CA ASP A 81 -17.90 19.07 -18.90
C ASP A 81 -17.86 19.22 -20.43
N PHE A 82 -17.50 20.40 -20.91
CA PHE A 82 -17.39 20.69 -22.34
C PHE A 82 -15.93 20.84 -22.78
N ASP A 83 -15.63 20.42 -23.99
CA ASP A 83 -14.33 20.68 -24.60
C ASP A 83 -14.30 22.17 -25.05
N PRO A 84 -13.41 22.99 -24.49
CA PRO A 84 -13.29 24.41 -24.88
C PRO A 84 -12.92 24.61 -26.35
N THR A 85 -12.45 23.58 -27.04
CA THR A 85 -12.07 23.66 -28.47
C THR A 85 -13.23 23.41 -29.44
N ARG A 86 -14.40 23.03 -28.94
CA ARG A 86 -15.57 22.81 -29.81
C ARG A 86 -16.10 24.13 -30.38
N PRO A 87 -16.59 24.16 -31.64
CA PRO A 87 -16.97 25.41 -32.26
C PRO A 87 -18.16 26.14 -31.62
N ASP A 88 -19.02 25.41 -30.90
CA ASP A 88 -20.22 25.93 -30.23
C ASP A 88 -20.01 26.12 -28.71
N TYR A 89 -18.78 26.08 -28.22
CA TYR A 89 -18.48 26.16 -26.77
C TYR A 89 -19.03 27.44 -26.14
N ASP A 90 -18.72 28.60 -26.71
CA ASP A 90 -19.15 29.90 -26.15
C ASP A 90 -20.67 30.06 -26.19
N GLN A 91 -21.31 29.61 -27.27
CA GLN A 91 -22.75 29.62 -27.39
C GLN A 91 -23.41 28.72 -26.35
N LEU A 92 -22.87 27.50 -26.18
CA LEU A 92 -23.37 26.53 -25.22
C LEU A 92 -23.22 27.06 -23.77
N MET A 93 -22.06 27.64 -23.45
CA MET A 93 -21.82 28.25 -22.14
C MET A 93 -22.70 29.45 -21.83
N ALA A 94 -23.15 30.15 -22.84
CA ALA A 94 -24.07 31.30 -22.70
C ALA A 94 -25.56 30.91 -22.61
N GLU A 95 -26.00 29.95 -23.44
CA GLU A 95 -27.42 29.61 -23.60
C GLU A 95 -27.91 28.51 -22.63
N LEU A 96 -27.05 27.55 -22.26
CA LEU A 96 -27.42 26.41 -21.45
C LEU A 96 -28.02 26.77 -20.08
N PRO A 97 -27.52 27.78 -19.34
CA PRO A 97 -28.12 28.17 -18.07
C PRO A 97 -29.58 28.57 -18.20
N ALA A 98 -29.91 29.44 -19.17
CA ALA A 98 -31.28 29.86 -19.41
C ALA A 98 -32.19 28.70 -19.79
N LYS A 99 -31.69 27.77 -20.62
CA LYS A 99 -32.41 26.56 -20.99
C LYS A 99 -32.72 25.68 -19.78
N VAL A 100 -31.72 25.39 -18.94
CA VAL A 100 -31.88 24.57 -17.72
C VAL A 100 -32.85 25.22 -16.73
N ILE A 101 -32.73 26.50 -16.51
CA ILE A 101 -33.63 27.26 -15.62
C ILE A 101 -35.05 27.30 -16.19
N GLY A 102 -35.22 27.42 -17.52
CA GLY A 102 -36.52 27.36 -18.19
C GLY A 102 -37.30 26.08 -17.98
N MET A 103 -36.60 24.96 -17.77
CA MET A 103 -37.19 23.62 -17.49
C MET A 103 -37.05 23.19 -16.03
N LYS A 104 -36.86 24.15 -15.09
CA LYS A 104 -36.61 23.86 -13.67
C LYS A 104 -37.64 22.98 -12.99
N ASP A 105 -38.93 23.18 -13.34
CA ASP A 105 -40.02 22.44 -12.72
C ASP A 105 -40.07 20.98 -13.25
N GLU A 106 -39.85 20.78 -14.55
CA GLU A 106 -39.80 19.47 -15.18
C GLU A 106 -38.58 18.67 -14.73
N LEU A 107 -37.43 19.31 -14.65
CA LEU A 107 -36.19 18.71 -14.19
C LEU A 107 -36.21 18.46 -12.67
N GLY A 108 -36.99 19.23 -11.92
CA GLY A 108 -36.90 19.30 -10.46
C GLY A 108 -35.57 19.89 -10.01
N LEU A 109 -35.16 21.00 -10.64
CA LEU A 109 -33.89 21.65 -10.43
C LEU A 109 -33.74 22.17 -9.00
N LEU A 110 -32.64 21.82 -8.35
CA LEU A 110 -32.30 22.25 -6.98
C LEU A 110 -31.10 23.19 -6.94
N MET A 111 -30.15 23.00 -7.86
CA MET A 111 -28.98 23.86 -7.97
C MET A 111 -28.43 23.81 -9.38
N LEU A 112 -27.97 24.97 -9.88
CA LEU A 112 -27.18 25.12 -11.09
C LEU A 112 -26.01 26.03 -10.79
N GLU A 113 -24.79 25.57 -11.03
CA GLU A 113 -23.59 26.40 -10.92
C GLU A 113 -22.68 26.23 -12.13
N ARG A 114 -21.92 27.28 -12.44
CA ARG A 114 -20.82 27.21 -13.39
C ARG A 114 -19.64 26.51 -12.71
N SER A 115 -19.07 25.48 -13.35
CA SER A 115 -17.88 24.80 -12.82
C SER A 115 -16.66 25.75 -12.86
N ALA A 116 -15.63 25.41 -12.07
CA ALA A 116 -14.44 26.24 -12.00
C ALA A 116 -13.67 26.33 -13.33
N THR A 117 -13.87 25.37 -14.25
CA THR A 117 -13.06 25.29 -15.47
C THR A 117 -13.87 25.29 -16.77
N LYS A 118 -14.78 24.34 -17.02
CA LYS A 118 -15.28 24.12 -18.38
C LYS A 118 -16.67 23.50 -18.43
N GLY A 119 -17.64 24.02 -17.73
CA GLY A 119 -18.99 23.47 -17.79
C GLY A 119 -19.86 23.87 -16.60
N PHE A 120 -20.77 22.97 -16.20
CA PHE A 120 -21.75 23.24 -15.17
C PHE A 120 -21.95 22.01 -14.27
N HIS A 121 -22.27 22.27 -13.01
CA HIS A 121 -22.83 21.27 -12.11
C HIS A 121 -24.31 21.53 -11.94
N ILE A 122 -25.11 20.49 -12.04
CA ILE A 122 -26.55 20.51 -11.88
C ILE A 122 -26.92 19.56 -10.75
N VAL A 123 -27.78 19.98 -9.86
CA VAL A 123 -28.41 19.11 -8.86
C VAL A 123 -29.90 19.18 -9.06
N PHE A 124 -30.53 18.02 -9.15
CA PHE A 124 -31.98 17.90 -9.36
C PHE A 124 -32.59 16.81 -8.50
N ARG A 125 -33.93 16.85 -8.34
CA ARG A 125 -34.69 15.88 -7.55
C ARG A 125 -34.63 14.50 -8.19
N ARG A 126 -34.25 13.50 -7.40
CA ARG A 126 -34.19 12.10 -7.86
C ARG A 126 -35.60 11.57 -8.18
N ARG A 127 -35.75 10.92 -9.30
CA ARG A 127 -36.86 10.04 -9.61
C ARG A 127 -36.58 8.68 -8.98
N THR A 128 -37.35 8.35 -7.95
CA THR A 128 -37.06 7.20 -7.06
C THR A 128 -37.24 5.84 -7.75
N GLU A 129 -37.99 5.80 -8.81
CA GLU A 129 -38.21 4.63 -9.69
C GLU A 129 -37.03 4.37 -10.65
N MET A 130 -36.06 5.30 -10.72
CA MET A 130 -34.90 5.23 -11.61
C MET A 130 -33.61 5.07 -10.81
N SER A 131 -32.69 4.28 -11.31
CA SER A 131 -31.32 4.21 -10.80
C SER A 131 -30.56 5.55 -10.98
N GLN A 132 -29.38 5.68 -10.39
CA GLN A 132 -28.52 6.85 -10.61
C GLN A 132 -28.24 7.12 -12.08
N VAL A 133 -27.94 6.06 -12.85
CA VAL A 133 -27.59 6.18 -14.28
C VAL A 133 -28.81 6.56 -15.08
N GLU A 134 -29.97 5.95 -14.83
CA GLU A 134 -31.22 6.27 -15.55
C GLU A 134 -31.68 7.70 -15.29
N ASN A 135 -31.53 8.22 -14.05
CA ASN A 135 -31.79 9.63 -13.72
C ASN A 135 -30.88 10.57 -14.53
N LEU A 136 -29.57 10.26 -14.61
CA LEU A 136 -28.63 11.07 -15.38
C LEU A 136 -28.91 11.02 -16.90
N GLU A 137 -29.24 9.85 -17.44
CA GLU A 137 -29.60 9.69 -18.85
C GLU A 137 -30.91 10.38 -19.20
N TRP A 138 -31.89 10.34 -18.31
CA TRP A 138 -33.14 11.07 -18.46
C TRP A 138 -32.91 12.57 -18.48
N ALA A 139 -32.16 13.11 -17.49
CA ALA A 139 -31.83 14.54 -17.43
C ALA A 139 -31.00 14.99 -18.62
N SER A 140 -30.06 14.18 -19.06
CA SER A 140 -29.24 14.43 -20.27
C SER A 140 -30.08 14.54 -21.53
N ARG A 141 -31.07 13.66 -21.71
CA ARG A 141 -32.01 13.72 -22.84
C ARG A 141 -32.90 14.95 -22.81
N LEU A 142 -33.37 15.30 -21.59
CA LEU A 142 -34.21 16.48 -21.40
C LEU A 142 -33.44 17.78 -21.71
N ILE A 143 -32.24 17.90 -21.20
CA ILE A 143 -31.36 19.06 -21.40
C ILE A 143 -30.77 19.08 -22.82
N GLY A 144 -30.62 17.92 -23.47
CA GLY A 144 -30.01 17.77 -24.79
C GLY A 144 -28.48 17.85 -24.78
N VAL A 145 -27.85 17.51 -23.63
CA VAL A 145 -26.39 17.56 -23.44
C VAL A 145 -25.93 16.32 -22.67
N GLU A 146 -24.83 15.72 -23.10
CA GLU A 146 -24.25 14.56 -22.42
C GLU A 146 -23.60 14.95 -21.08
N PHE A 147 -23.77 14.11 -20.06
CA PHE A 147 -23.14 14.27 -18.75
C PHE A 147 -21.78 13.57 -18.67
N ASP A 148 -20.89 14.04 -17.78
CA ASP A 148 -19.63 13.34 -17.49
C ASP A 148 -19.89 11.97 -16.84
N LYS A 149 -19.30 10.93 -17.44
CA LYS A 149 -19.47 9.52 -17.01
C LYS A 149 -19.08 9.28 -15.56
N GLY A 150 -18.24 10.13 -14.95
CA GLY A 150 -17.90 10.09 -13.55
C GLY A 150 -19.09 10.33 -12.61
N ALA A 151 -20.14 11.01 -13.04
CA ALA A 151 -21.36 11.26 -12.28
C ALA A 151 -22.24 10.00 -12.06
N LYS A 152 -21.94 8.89 -12.77
CA LYS A 152 -22.61 7.59 -12.55
C LYS A 152 -22.35 7.02 -11.15
N ASP A 153 -21.21 7.37 -10.55
CA ASP A 153 -20.90 7.02 -9.17
C ASP A 153 -21.60 7.98 -8.21
N ILE A 154 -22.46 7.46 -7.33
CA ILE A 154 -23.17 8.26 -6.32
C ILE A 154 -22.23 8.93 -5.33
N THR A 155 -20.99 8.44 -5.18
CA THR A 155 -19.96 9.02 -4.31
C THR A 155 -19.15 10.13 -5.00
N ARG A 156 -19.50 10.52 -6.21
CA ARG A 156 -18.84 11.60 -6.96
C ARG A 156 -18.81 12.89 -6.13
N VAL A 157 -17.64 13.50 -6.06
CA VAL A 157 -17.40 14.78 -5.40
C VAL A 157 -17.44 15.91 -6.43
N PHE A 158 -18.19 16.96 -6.11
CA PHE A 158 -18.30 18.18 -6.91
C PHE A 158 -17.45 19.30 -6.28
N TYR A 159 -16.57 19.88 -7.07
CA TYR A 159 -15.75 21.02 -6.68
C TYR A 159 -16.52 22.31 -6.94
N THR A 160 -17.12 22.87 -5.89
CA THR A 160 -18.01 24.02 -6.02
C THR A 160 -17.27 25.32 -6.33
N THR A 161 -17.98 26.31 -6.84
CA THR A 161 -17.47 27.64 -7.11
C THR A 161 -17.91 28.65 -6.05
N THR A 162 -17.87 29.97 -6.35
CA THR A 162 -18.30 31.01 -5.41
C THR A 162 -19.83 31.12 -5.35
N ALA A 163 -20.36 31.91 -4.41
CA ALA A 163 -21.78 32.21 -4.37
C ALA A 163 -22.14 33.51 -5.16
N SER A 164 -21.24 33.98 -6.02
CA SER A 164 -21.57 35.12 -6.90
C SER A 164 -22.67 34.72 -7.90
N ALA A 165 -23.41 35.71 -8.39
CA ALA A 165 -24.45 35.48 -9.38
C ALA A 165 -23.94 34.94 -10.72
N ASP A 166 -22.65 35.13 -11.03
CA ASP A 166 -21.98 34.58 -12.21
C ASP A 166 -21.61 33.09 -12.06
N ASP A 167 -21.50 32.64 -10.83
CA ASP A 167 -21.09 31.27 -10.49
C ASP A 167 -22.28 30.39 -10.08
N LEU A 168 -23.07 30.82 -9.09
CA LEU A 168 -24.24 30.14 -8.59
C LEU A 168 -25.49 30.67 -9.24
N LEU A 169 -25.90 30.07 -10.33
CA LEU A 169 -26.94 30.58 -11.24
C LEU A 169 -28.37 30.28 -10.77
N PHE A 170 -28.53 29.19 -9.99
CA PHE A 170 -29.81 28.83 -9.39
C PHE A 170 -29.58 28.02 -8.11
N LEU A 171 -30.39 28.28 -7.08
CA LEU A 171 -30.37 27.52 -5.84
C LEU A 171 -31.79 27.51 -5.23
N ASP A 172 -32.29 26.30 -4.93
CA ASP A 172 -33.56 26.09 -4.27
C ASP A 172 -33.34 25.63 -2.81
N ASP A 173 -34.15 26.16 -1.88
CA ASP A 173 -34.06 25.82 -0.46
C ASP A 173 -34.43 24.38 -0.16
N GLU A 174 -35.13 23.72 -1.04
CA GLU A 174 -35.47 22.32 -0.92
C GLU A 174 -34.21 21.42 -0.89
N LEU A 175 -33.09 21.86 -1.42
CA LEU A 175 -31.81 21.18 -1.34
C LEU A 175 -31.38 20.88 0.11
N PHE A 176 -31.85 21.66 1.08
CA PHE A 176 -31.47 21.58 2.50
C PHE A 176 -32.54 20.97 3.41
N THR A 177 -33.68 20.53 2.86
CA THR A 177 -34.85 20.07 3.65
C THR A 177 -34.75 18.63 4.13
N GLY A 178 -33.77 17.87 3.71
CA GLY A 178 -33.60 16.44 4.04
C GLY A 178 -32.13 16.07 4.24
N GLY A 179 -31.92 14.80 4.33
CA GLY A 179 -30.60 14.21 4.64
C GLY A 179 -30.61 13.61 6.05
N GLU A 180 -29.85 12.56 6.22
CA GLU A 180 -29.60 11.99 7.54
C GLU A 180 -28.54 12.87 8.21
N PRO A 181 -28.74 13.35 9.44
CA PRO A 181 -27.65 13.94 10.19
C PRO A 181 -26.57 12.89 10.27
N THR A 182 -25.35 13.24 9.87
CA THR A 182 -24.18 12.45 10.20
C THR A 182 -24.21 12.36 11.71
N ASP A 183 -24.14 11.13 12.22
CA ASP A 183 -24.12 10.89 13.66
C ASP A 183 -22.86 11.57 14.21
N GLU A 184 -22.99 12.87 14.41
CA GLU A 184 -22.16 13.68 15.27
C GLU A 184 -22.54 13.27 16.69
N SER A 185 -22.24 12.03 17.07
CA SER A 185 -22.05 11.83 18.49
C SER A 185 -20.86 12.72 18.84
N PRO A 186 -21.06 13.79 19.60
CA PRO A 186 -19.99 14.74 19.95
C PRO A 186 -18.80 14.02 20.56
N SER A 187 -18.98 12.78 21.05
CA SER A 187 -17.96 11.95 21.64
C SER A 187 -16.95 11.35 20.67
N ALA A 188 -17.28 10.99 19.44
CA ALA A 188 -16.32 10.36 18.53
C ALA A 188 -15.48 11.41 17.75
N VAL A 189 -16.12 12.46 17.25
CA VAL A 189 -15.41 13.57 16.57
C VAL A 189 -14.69 14.43 17.62
N GLN A 190 -15.29 14.63 18.79
CA GLN A 190 -14.66 15.38 19.88
C GLN A 190 -13.54 14.57 20.53
N ALA A 191 -13.66 13.27 20.68
CA ALA A 191 -12.57 12.39 21.12
C ALA A 191 -11.41 12.34 20.09
N LEU A 192 -11.69 12.42 18.80
CA LEU A 192 -10.66 12.56 17.75
C LEU A 192 -10.04 13.95 17.74
N LEU A 193 -10.83 15.01 17.91
CA LEU A 193 -10.36 16.39 18.03
C LEU A 193 -9.61 16.62 19.34
N GLU A 194 -10.07 16.05 20.47
CA GLU A 194 -9.39 16.14 21.76
C GLU A 194 -8.11 15.32 21.76
N LYS A 195 -8.06 14.14 21.15
CA LYS A 195 -6.82 13.40 20.92
C LYS A 195 -5.84 14.16 20.05
N SER A 196 -6.32 14.82 19.01
CA SER A 196 -5.50 15.68 18.13
C SER A 196 -4.99 16.93 18.88
N ARG A 197 -5.84 17.57 19.67
CA ARG A 197 -5.46 18.75 20.51
C ARG A 197 -4.54 18.34 21.65
N ALA A 198 -4.79 17.24 22.33
CA ALA A 198 -3.91 16.70 23.38
C ALA A 198 -2.53 16.33 22.84
N ARG A 199 -2.47 15.75 21.62
CA ARG A 199 -1.21 15.43 20.94
C ARG A 199 -0.45 16.69 20.52
N THR A 200 -1.15 17.73 20.03
CA THR A 200 -0.53 19.02 19.70
C THR A 200 -0.04 19.74 20.96
N ALA A 201 -0.75 19.61 22.08
CA ALA A 201 -0.34 20.15 23.37
C ALA A 201 0.85 19.37 23.97
N GLN A 202 0.87 18.03 23.83
CA GLN A 202 2.01 17.19 24.25
C GLN A 202 3.27 17.47 23.42
N LEU A 203 3.13 17.64 22.11
CA LEU A 203 4.24 18.03 21.22
C LEU A 203 4.75 19.44 21.51
N LYS A 204 3.86 20.39 21.86
CA LYS A 204 4.24 21.72 22.33
C LYS A 204 4.91 21.68 23.71
N ALA A 205 4.43 20.86 24.63
CA ALA A 205 5.02 20.69 25.95
C ALA A 205 6.39 19.99 25.89
N ALA A 206 6.54 18.98 25.02
CA ALA A 206 7.82 18.32 24.78
C ALA A 206 8.84 19.25 24.09
N ALA A 207 8.39 20.10 23.17
CA ALA A 207 9.23 21.13 22.55
C ALA A 207 9.63 22.24 23.56
N GLN A 208 8.74 22.58 24.50
CA GLN A 208 9.00 23.54 25.57
C GLN A 208 9.98 22.98 26.60
N GLN A 209 9.84 21.70 27.00
CA GLN A 209 10.78 21.03 27.90
C GLN A 209 12.17 20.80 27.28
N ALA A 210 12.24 20.62 25.95
CA ALA A 210 13.51 20.57 25.23
C ALA A 210 14.18 21.95 25.09
N ALA A 211 13.40 23.03 25.12
CA ALA A 211 13.90 24.41 25.10
C ALA A 211 14.38 24.86 26.49
N ASP A 212 13.69 24.43 27.57
CA ASP A 212 14.03 24.79 28.96
C ASP A 212 15.22 24.00 29.49
N GLY A 213 15.65 22.90 28.85
CA GLY A 213 16.81 22.08 29.22
C GLY A 213 18.17 22.58 28.70
N GLN A 214 18.22 23.66 27.88
CA GLN A 214 19.45 24.22 27.31
C GLN A 214 19.76 25.66 27.68
N ALA A 215 19.13 26.21 28.70
CA ALA A 215 19.42 27.56 29.17
C ALA A 215 20.23 27.55 30.51
N ALA A 216 21.51 27.18 30.40
CA ALA A 216 22.54 27.60 31.39
C ALA A 216 23.89 27.59 30.71
N ASP A 217 24.28 28.69 30.15
CA ASP A 217 25.54 29.40 30.16
C ASP A 217 25.75 30.22 28.86
N GLY A 218 26.07 31.52 29.03
CA GLY A 218 26.79 32.30 28.05
C GLY A 218 26.06 33.53 27.48
N GLN A 219 26.35 34.65 28.11
CA GLN A 219 26.04 36.04 27.71
C GLN A 219 26.32 36.34 26.25
N ALA A 220 25.43 37.10 25.61
CA ALA A 220 25.79 38.36 24.90
C ALA A 220 24.55 39.01 24.20
N SER A 221 24.59 40.28 24.18
CA SER A 221 23.65 41.37 23.94
C SER A 221 23.02 41.46 22.52
N PRO A 222 22.11 42.42 22.30
CA PRO A 222 20.95 42.29 21.42
C PRO A 222 21.17 42.83 20.02
N VAL A 223 20.57 42.20 19.03
CA VAL A 223 20.44 42.74 17.68
C VAL A 223 18.95 42.79 17.29
N VAL A 224 18.61 43.98 16.92
CA VAL A 224 17.38 44.55 16.37
C VAL A 224 16.56 43.62 15.50
N SER A 225 15.28 43.50 15.87
CA SER A 225 14.18 42.95 15.13
C SER A 225 13.89 43.71 13.83
N THR A 226 13.99 43.04 12.68
CA THR A 226 13.24 43.42 11.47
C THR A 226 12.31 42.28 11.13
N LYS A 227 11.00 42.55 11.20
CA LYS A 227 9.93 41.64 10.76
C LYS A 227 10.06 41.35 9.28
N THR A 228 10.32 40.08 8.95
CA THR A 228 10.21 39.53 7.59
C THR A 228 8.85 38.88 7.43
N PRO A 229 8.17 38.98 6.25
CA PRO A 229 6.85 38.38 6.04
C PRO A 229 6.92 36.84 6.10
N SER A 230 5.93 36.26 6.75
CA SER A 230 5.79 34.80 6.88
C SER A 230 5.79 34.12 5.53
N ALA A 231 6.85 33.39 5.20
CA ALA A 231 6.84 32.40 4.14
C ALA A 231 5.78 31.35 4.50
N SER A 232 4.93 30.96 3.54
CA SER A 232 3.98 29.85 3.70
C SER A 232 4.69 28.63 4.29
N GLU A 233 4.13 28.01 5.31
CA GLU A 233 4.80 27.05 6.21
C GLU A 233 5.34 25.77 5.53
N GLY A 234 5.25 25.59 4.20
CA GLY A 234 5.75 24.40 3.50
C GLY A 234 5.19 24.20 2.09
N TYR A 235 5.37 23.00 1.56
CA TYR A 235 4.88 22.56 0.25
C TYR A 235 4.09 21.25 0.37
N LEU A 236 2.87 21.19 -0.19
CA LEU A 236 1.97 20.03 -0.14
C LEU A 236 1.75 19.45 1.28
N GLY A 237 1.69 20.33 2.29
CA GLY A 237 1.48 19.90 3.68
C GLY A 237 2.76 19.56 4.46
N PHE A 238 3.92 19.48 3.79
CA PHE A 238 5.21 19.25 4.44
C PHE A 238 5.91 20.59 4.74
N ALA A 239 6.36 20.76 5.98
CA ALA A 239 7.17 21.91 6.35
C ALA A 239 8.49 21.94 5.56
N TRP A 240 8.99 23.13 5.22
CA TRP A 240 10.25 23.26 4.48
C TRP A 240 11.41 22.52 5.13
N LYS A 241 11.48 22.56 6.46
CA LYS A 241 12.50 21.82 7.21
C LYS A 241 12.42 20.31 6.95
N GLN A 242 11.23 19.71 6.94
CA GLN A 242 11.05 18.28 6.66
C GLN A 242 11.53 17.92 5.25
N ILE A 243 11.25 18.80 4.26
CA ILE A 243 11.70 18.58 2.87
C ILE A 243 13.23 18.65 2.78
N ILE A 244 13.86 19.61 3.47
CA ILE A 244 15.30 19.78 3.49
C ILE A 244 15.99 18.63 4.23
N ASP A 245 15.51 18.25 5.41
CA ASP A 245 16.04 17.15 6.20
C ASP A 245 15.97 15.83 5.40
N LYS A 246 14.84 15.59 4.72
CA LYS A 246 14.66 14.41 3.85
C LYS A 246 15.56 14.46 2.64
N TYR A 247 15.83 15.63 2.06
CA TYR A 247 16.78 15.77 0.98
C TYR A 247 18.18 15.35 1.41
N PHE A 248 18.66 15.80 2.57
CA PHE A 248 19.97 15.44 3.07
C PHE A 248 20.03 13.98 3.55
N GLU A 249 18.96 13.43 4.07
CA GLU A 249 18.88 11.99 4.39
C GLU A 249 19.12 11.14 3.15
N LEU A 250 18.50 11.47 2.02
CA LEU A 250 18.58 10.69 0.79
C LEU A 250 19.90 10.92 0.02
N TYR A 251 20.46 12.14 0.06
CA TYR A 251 21.55 12.53 -0.83
C TYR A 251 22.85 12.93 -0.14
N ASN A 252 22.87 13.04 1.19
CA ASN A 252 24.05 13.36 1.97
C ASN A 252 24.16 12.55 3.29
N ASN A 253 23.59 11.36 3.35
CA ASN A 253 23.60 10.48 4.53
C ASN A 253 23.10 11.16 5.83
N GLY A 254 22.15 12.07 5.73
CA GLY A 254 21.59 12.82 6.86
C GLY A 254 22.50 13.92 7.42
N LYS A 255 23.60 14.24 6.76
CA LYS A 255 24.54 15.28 7.22
C LYS A 255 24.23 16.62 6.56
N GLU A 256 24.27 17.69 7.34
CA GLU A 256 24.18 19.05 6.81
C GLU A 256 25.45 19.45 6.04
N PRO A 257 25.37 20.45 5.13
CA PRO A 257 26.54 21.01 4.45
C PRO A 257 27.56 21.57 5.43
N SER A 258 28.84 21.29 5.20
CA SER A 258 29.96 21.70 6.05
C SER A 258 31.11 22.29 5.24
N ALA A 259 32.15 22.78 5.90
CA ALA A 259 33.33 23.33 5.25
C ALA A 259 33.88 22.34 4.18
N GLY A 260 34.08 22.85 2.96
CA GLY A 260 34.56 22.07 1.81
C GLY A 260 33.47 21.59 0.84
N ASN A 261 32.23 21.43 1.26
CA ASN A 261 31.12 21.02 0.38
C ASN A 261 29.85 21.93 0.47
N ARG A 262 29.85 22.90 1.38
CA ARG A 262 28.67 23.73 1.68
C ARG A 262 28.09 24.45 0.47
N ASN A 263 28.94 25.03 -0.42
CA ASN A 263 28.47 25.72 -1.62
C ASN A 263 27.82 24.77 -2.61
N THR A 264 28.46 23.63 -2.87
CA THR A 264 27.95 22.61 -3.79
C THR A 264 26.60 22.04 -3.31
N LEU A 265 26.53 21.65 -2.03
CA LEU A 265 25.29 21.08 -1.47
C LEU A 265 24.18 22.14 -1.34
N THR A 266 24.52 23.40 -1.00
CA THR A 266 23.55 24.50 -1.00
C THR A 266 23.00 24.76 -2.40
N PHE A 267 23.86 24.74 -3.42
CA PHE A 267 23.45 24.89 -4.82
C PHE A 267 22.54 23.73 -5.27
N GLU A 268 22.92 22.50 -4.99
CA GLU A 268 22.14 21.30 -5.35
C GLU A 268 20.78 21.26 -4.64
N LEU A 269 20.74 21.60 -3.34
CA LEU A 269 19.51 21.75 -2.58
C LEU A 269 18.63 22.83 -3.19
N SER A 270 19.22 24.01 -3.50
CA SER A 270 18.48 25.14 -4.10
C SER A 270 17.90 24.77 -5.46
N GLN A 271 18.63 24.01 -6.30
CA GLN A 271 18.10 23.49 -7.56
C GLN A 271 16.92 22.51 -7.35
N ALA A 272 16.98 21.70 -6.29
CA ALA A 272 15.90 20.77 -5.97
C ALA A 272 14.65 21.51 -5.44
N LEU A 273 14.83 22.56 -4.66
CA LEU A 273 13.71 23.35 -4.07
C LEU A 273 13.14 24.40 -5.03
N ALA A 274 13.89 24.87 -6.00
CA ALA A 274 13.47 25.93 -6.93
C ALA A 274 12.09 25.68 -7.61
N PRO A 275 11.77 24.49 -8.10
CA PRO A 275 10.46 24.20 -8.69
C PRO A 275 9.31 24.25 -7.67
N LEU A 276 9.61 24.00 -6.39
CA LEU A 276 8.59 23.99 -5.32
C LEU A 276 8.16 25.41 -4.90
N VAL A 277 8.93 26.41 -5.28
CA VAL A 277 8.67 27.83 -5.06
C VAL A 277 8.45 28.61 -6.36
N ASP A 278 8.11 27.90 -7.44
CA ASP A 278 7.86 28.48 -8.78
C ASP A 278 9.04 29.33 -9.31
N TYR A 279 10.26 28.94 -8.95
CA TYR A 279 11.50 29.66 -9.29
C TYR A 279 11.54 31.10 -8.77
N ASN A 280 10.82 31.39 -7.69
CA ASN A 280 10.83 32.71 -7.05
C ASN A 280 12.09 32.86 -6.17
N ALA A 281 12.93 33.85 -6.46
CA ALA A 281 14.20 34.05 -5.78
C ALA A 281 14.02 34.40 -4.29
N ASP A 282 13.08 35.29 -3.95
CA ASP A 282 12.86 35.73 -2.57
C ASP A 282 12.33 34.60 -1.69
N ARG A 283 11.41 33.80 -2.24
CA ARG A 283 10.91 32.60 -1.55
C ARG A 283 12.01 31.56 -1.36
N LEU A 284 12.84 31.32 -2.38
CA LEU A 284 13.93 30.36 -2.28
C LEU A 284 14.97 30.78 -1.24
N LEU A 285 15.33 32.07 -1.20
CA LEU A 285 16.21 32.64 -0.18
C LEU A 285 15.61 32.58 1.23
N ALA A 286 14.28 32.63 1.36
CA ALA A 286 13.62 32.53 2.66
C ALA A 286 13.61 31.11 3.24
N ILE A 287 13.74 30.06 2.40
CA ILE A 287 13.62 28.66 2.83
C ILE A 287 14.95 27.89 2.85
N VAL A 288 15.95 28.28 2.06
CA VAL A 288 17.27 27.64 2.03
C VAL A 288 18.12 28.13 3.19
N PRO A 289 18.48 27.26 4.18
CA PRO A 289 19.30 27.70 5.28
C PRO A 289 20.72 28.09 4.84
N ARG A 290 21.36 28.97 5.60
CA ARG A 290 22.76 29.33 5.44
C ARG A 290 23.61 28.43 6.33
N TYR A 291 24.33 27.50 5.71
CA TYR A 291 25.11 26.49 6.41
C TYR A 291 26.55 26.95 6.71
N ASP A 292 27.08 26.48 7.84
CA ASP A 292 28.48 26.59 8.25
C ASP A 292 29.09 27.99 8.01
N SER A 293 28.37 29.02 8.46
CA SER A 293 28.80 30.43 8.36
C SER A 293 29.21 30.89 6.96
N LEU A 294 28.59 30.33 5.91
CA LEU A 294 28.82 30.78 4.52
C LEU A 294 28.54 32.27 4.44
N PRO A 295 29.46 33.09 3.86
CA PRO A 295 29.24 34.55 3.72
C PRO A 295 27.92 34.84 3.04
N GLU A 296 27.15 35.81 3.57
CA GLU A 296 25.79 36.09 3.08
C GLU A 296 25.74 36.37 1.58
N GLN A 297 26.68 37.16 1.08
CA GLN A 297 26.75 37.50 -0.34
C GLN A 297 27.00 36.25 -1.21
N GLU A 298 27.87 35.36 -0.75
CA GLU A 298 28.19 34.11 -1.44
C GLU A 298 27.02 33.14 -1.41
N TRP A 299 26.35 32.99 -0.25
CA TRP A 299 25.12 32.20 -0.11
C TRP A 299 24.02 32.72 -1.03
N ARG A 300 23.73 34.05 -1.04
CA ARG A 300 22.73 34.65 -1.94
C ARG A 300 23.04 34.35 -3.40
N THR A 301 24.31 34.52 -3.80
CA THR A 301 24.75 34.22 -5.16
C THR A 301 24.58 32.74 -5.51
N THR A 302 24.93 31.84 -4.59
CA THR A 302 24.78 30.39 -4.76
C THR A 302 23.33 29.98 -4.94
N VAL A 303 22.42 30.48 -4.10
CA VAL A 303 20.99 30.20 -4.16
C VAL A 303 20.34 30.77 -5.42
N THR A 304 20.67 32.00 -5.80
CA THR A 304 20.09 32.65 -7.00
C THR A 304 20.61 32.03 -8.30
N ASN A 305 21.88 31.61 -8.35
CA ASN A 305 22.44 30.92 -9.52
C ASN A 305 21.73 29.56 -9.78
N ALA A 306 21.19 28.93 -8.76
CA ALA A 306 20.41 27.69 -8.90
C ALA A 306 19.13 27.89 -9.74
N LEU A 307 18.59 29.11 -9.81
CA LEU A 307 17.40 29.46 -10.59
C LEU A 307 17.65 29.59 -12.10
N GLN A 308 18.90 29.67 -12.53
CA GLN A 308 19.24 29.80 -13.96
C GLN A 308 18.79 28.57 -14.77
N LYS A 309 18.72 27.41 -14.14
CA LYS A 309 18.24 26.18 -14.74
C LYS A 309 16.76 25.94 -14.44
N ARG A 310 15.90 26.19 -15.39
CA ARG A 310 14.48 25.85 -15.30
C ARG A 310 14.21 24.46 -15.89
N TRP A 311 13.61 23.60 -15.11
CA TRP A 311 13.26 22.25 -15.53
C TRP A 311 11.87 22.21 -16.15
N LYS A 312 11.71 21.55 -17.28
CA LYS A 312 10.38 21.34 -17.92
C LYS A 312 9.48 20.36 -17.15
N THR A 313 10.07 19.56 -16.26
CA THR A 313 9.38 18.60 -15.39
C THR A 313 10.03 18.64 -14.01
N MET A 314 9.34 18.19 -12.99
CA MET A 314 9.89 18.09 -11.63
C MET A 314 11.23 17.33 -11.64
N PRO A 315 12.32 17.88 -11.11
CA PRO A 315 13.60 17.19 -11.03
C PRO A 315 13.49 15.87 -10.30
N ARG A 316 14.25 14.88 -10.74
CA ARG A 316 14.22 13.54 -10.14
C ARG A 316 14.43 13.56 -8.63
N ARG A 317 15.45 14.27 -8.14
CA ARG A 317 15.75 14.38 -6.70
C ARG A 317 14.58 14.97 -5.92
N THR A 318 13.96 16.03 -6.42
CA THR A 318 12.78 16.67 -5.80
C THR A 318 11.60 15.69 -5.75
N SER A 319 11.34 14.98 -6.86
CA SER A 319 10.29 13.97 -6.94
C SER A 319 10.53 12.82 -5.95
N GLU A 320 11.77 12.36 -5.80
CA GLU A 320 12.14 11.29 -4.86
C GLU A 320 11.98 11.74 -3.39
N VAL A 321 12.34 12.98 -3.05
CA VAL A 321 12.12 13.58 -1.72
C VAL A 321 10.64 13.66 -1.39
N MET A 322 9.84 14.22 -2.30
CA MET A 322 8.39 14.38 -2.08
C MET A 322 7.69 13.02 -2.00
N LYS A 323 8.10 12.04 -2.79
CA LYS A 323 7.61 10.65 -2.69
C LYS A 323 7.98 10.04 -1.35
N ALA A 324 9.21 10.19 -0.88
CA ALA A 324 9.66 9.64 0.39
C ALA A 324 8.84 10.22 1.57
N LEU A 325 8.63 11.55 1.58
CA LEU A 325 7.82 12.21 2.61
C LEU A 325 6.36 11.77 2.57
N LYS A 326 5.76 11.73 1.38
CA LYS A 326 4.38 11.25 1.21
C LYS A 326 4.24 9.80 1.65
N ASN A 327 5.25 8.99 1.37
CA ASN A 327 5.31 7.60 1.77
C ASN A 327 5.46 7.44 3.29
N GLU A 328 6.24 8.31 3.94
CA GLU A 328 6.34 8.33 5.40
C GLU A 328 5.04 8.80 6.04
N GLU A 329 4.40 9.82 5.49
CA GLU A 329 3.09 10.27 5.95
C GLU A 329 2.03 9.18 5.76
N LEU A 330 2.04 8.49 4.61
CA LEU A 330 1.16 7.36 4.34
C LEU A 330 1.44 6.19 5.30
N ASN A 331 2.70 5.85 5.51
CA ASN A 331 3.08 4.82 6.49
C ASN A 331 2.69 5.22 7.92
N ASN A 332 2.80 6.50 8.26
CA ASN A 332 2.39 7.03 9.56
C ASN A 332 0.86 7.07 9.71
N SER A 333 0.13 7.34 8.63
CA SER A 333 -1.34 7.36 8.63
C SER A 333 -1.95 5.96 8.52
N LEU A 334 -1.34 5.05 7.74
CA LEU A 334 -1.76 3.64 7.66
C LEU A 334 -1.43 2.87 8.95
N GLY A 335 -0.41 3.31 9.70
CA GLY A 335 -0.07 2.77 11.02
C GLY A 335 -0.94 3.28 12.16
N GLY A 336 -2.00 4.03 11.90
CA GLY A 336 -2.97 4.62 12.85
C GLY A 336 -2.51 4.60 14.29
N THR A 337 -1.73 5.55 14.76
CA THR A 337 -1.19 5.69 16.13
C THR A 337 0.10 4.93 16.47
N ALA A 338 0.68 4.11 15.60
CA ALA A 338 1.83 3.36 16.04
C ALA A 338 3.02 3.49 15.08
N LEU A 339 3.84 4.48 15.30
CA LEU A 339 5.29 4.40 15.06
C LEU A 339 5.88 3.15 15.74
N LEU A 340 5.17 2.58 16.71
CA LEU A 340 5.56 1.40 17.48
C LEU A 340 4.73 0.18 17.04
N PRO A 341 5.35 -1.01 17.02
CA PRO A 341 4.65 -2.25 16.73
C PRO A 341 3.53 -2.51 17.77
N PRO A 342 2.46 -3.23 17.39
CA PRO A 342 1.46 -3.68 18.36
C PRO A 342 2.11 -4.41 19.54
N GLU A 343 1.75 -4.05 20.75
CA GLU A 343 2.32 -4.66 21.94
C GLU A 343 1.87 -6.12 22.06
N MET A 344 2.84 -7.03 22.23
CA MET A 344 2.56 -8.47 22.39
C MET A 344 1.78 -8.72 23.69
N PRO A 345 0.80 -9.65 23.70
CA PRO A 345 0.04 -9.99 24.90
C PRO A 345 0.94 -10.38 26.07
N LYS A 346 0.62 -9.90 27.25
CA LYS A 346 1.39 -10.23 28.49
C LYS A 346 1.27 -11.72 28.83
N LYS A 347 0.13 -12.34 28.54
CA LYS A 347 -0.09 -13.78 28.69
C LYS A 347 0.00 -14.44 27.32
N LEU A 348 0.83 -15.44 27.22
CA LEU A 348 1.01 -16.24 26.00
C LEU A 348 0.50 -17.65 26.22
N PRO A 349 0.03 -18.32 25.15
CA PRO A 349 -0.22 -19.75 25.19
C PRO A 349 0.99 -20.52 25.71
N PRO A 350 0.81 -21.61 26.49
CA PRO A 350 1.88 -22.26 27.23
C PRO A 350 3.12 -22.63 26.39
N ALA A 351 2.92 -23.18 25.20
CA ALA A 351 4.00 -23.53 24.27
C ALA A 351 4.82 -22.29 23.84
N LEU A 352 4.16 -21.19 23.46
CA LEU A 352 4.84 -19.96 23.09
C LEU A 352 5.53 -19.27 24.28
N LYS A 353 4.93 -19.36 25.46
CA LYS A 353 5.54 -18.88 26.70
C LYS A 353 6.88 -19.61 26.96
N LEU A 354 6.90 -20.94 26.79
CA LEU A 354 8.12 -21.74 26.90
C LEU A 354 9.15 -21.35 25.83
N LEU A 355 8.76 -21.35 24.55
CA LEU A 355 9.65 -21.07 23.42
C LEU A 355 10.27 -19.65 23.48
N THR A 356 9.56 -18.68 24.06
CA THR A 356 10.05 -17.29 24.22
C THR A 356 10.72 -17.04 25.60
N SER A 357 10.78 -18.04 26.48
CA SER A 357 11.27 -17.86 27.86
C SER A 357 12.75 -17.53 27.95
N LYS A 358 13.56 -18.06 27.04
CA LYS A 358 15.02 -17.95 27.04
C LYS A 358 15.56 -16.79 26.21
N VAL A 359 14.66 -16.00 25.55
CA VAL A 359 15.08 -14.87 24.73
C VAL A 359 14.80 -13.53 25.43
N PRO A 360 15.67 -12.52 25.23
CA PRO A 360 15.43 -11.18 25.75
C PRO A 360 14.16 -10.54 25.19
N LYS A 361 13.57 -9.61 25.95
CA LYS A 361 12.29 -8.96 25.61
C LYS A 361 12.20 -8.46 24.15
N PRO A 362 13.23 -7.82 23.57
CA PRO A 362 13.16 -7.31 22.18
C PRO A 362 12.98 -8.38 21.11
N TYR A 363 13.37 -9.62 21.38
CA TYR A 363 13.32 -10.73 20.41
C TYR A 363 12.10 -11.64 20.59
N LYS A 364 11.29 -11.42 21.64
CA LYS A 364 10.15 -12.31 21.94
C LYS A 364 9.12 -12.33 20.80
N ALA A 365 8.83 -11.18 20.20
CA ALA A 365 7.86 -11.09 19.12
C ALA A 365 8.31 -11.86 17.86
N CYS A 366 9.56 -11.66 17.42
CA CYS A 366 10.07 -12.36 16.23
C CYS A 366 10.25 -13.87 16.48
N VAL A 367 10.58 -14.30 17.69
CA VAL A 367 10.63 -15.72 18.04
C VAL A 367 9.23 -16.32 18.06
N ALA A 368 8.27 -15.66 18.72
CA ALA A 368 6.88 -16.12 18.77
C ALA A 368 6.26 -16.29 17.38
N GLU A 369 6.60 -15.41 16.44
CA GLU A 369 6.13 -15.50 15.04
C GLU A 369 6.94 -16.51 14.21
N GLY A 370 8.26 -16.56 14.40
CA GLY A 370 9.19 -17.35 13.59
C GLY A 370 9.17 -18.85 13.84
N VAL A 371 8.65 -19.32 14.99
CA VAL A 371 8.61 -20.76 15.31
C VAL A 371 7.46 -21.51 14.66
N PHE A 372 6.43 -20.82 14.16
CA PHE A 372 5.25 -21.50 13.62
C PHE A 372 5.51 -22.39 12.42
N PRO A 373 6.36 -22.06 11.44
CA PRO A 373 6.66 -22.98 10.36
C PRO A 373 7.24 -24.33 10.86
N ALA A 374 8.04 -24.29 11.92
CA ALA A 374 8.62 -25.48 12.54
C ALA A 374 7.57 -26.29 13.32
N LEU A 375 6.73 -25.62 14.13
CA LEU A 375 5.61 -26.27 14.83
C LEU A 375 4.64 -26.92 13.85
N ALA A 376 4.28 -26.21 12.79
CA ALA A 376 3.37 -26.69 11.77
C ALA A 376 3.92 -27.87 10.93
N ALA A 377 5.25 -28.00 10.81
CA ALA A 377 5.88 -29.13 10.12
C ALA A 377 5.61 -30.51 10.75
N HIS A 378 5.10 -30.53 11.99
CA HIS A 378 4.70 -31.77 12.69
C HIS A 378 3.27 -32.20 12.39
N LEU A 379 2.43 -31.29 11.82
CA LEU A 379 1.00 -31.53 11.60
C LEU A 379 0.73 -32.23 10.25
N HIS A 380 1.29 -33.43 10.07
CA HIS A 380 1.00 -34.26 8.90
C HIS A 380 -0.38 -34.92 9.03
N ASP A 381 -1.08 -35.08 7.92
CA ASP A 381 -2.45 -35.64 7.87
C ASP A 381 -3.49 -34.83 8.70
N VAL A 382 -3.26 -33.54 8.91
CA VAL A 382 -4.19 -32.68 9.64
C VAL A 382 -4.78 -31.64 8.70
N LYS A 383 -6.09 -31.54 8.68
CA LYS A 383 -6.84 -30.59 7.88
C LYS A 383 -7.73 -29.71 8.75
N PHE A 384 -7.91 -28.48 8.30
CA PHE A 384 -8.77 -27.47 8.94
C PHE A 384 -9.79 -26.95 7.94
N ARG A 385 -10.97 -26.50 8.41
CA ARG A 385 -11.93 -25.77 7.59
C ARG A 385 -11.83 -24.28 7.91
N TYR A 386 -11.46 -23.51 6.90
CA TYR A 386 -11.47 -22.06 7.00
C TYR A 386 -12.91 -21.51 6.90
N ILE A 387 -13.11 -20.26 7.28
CA ILE A 387 -14.45 -19.61 7.33
C ILE A 387 -15.17 -19.55 5.98
N ASP A 388 -14.46 -19.68 4.86
CA ASP A 388 -15.00 -19.76 3.49
C ASP A 388 -15.32 -21.20 3.04
N ASN A 389 -15.31 -22.16 3.96
CA ASN A 389 -15.46 -23.60 3.73
C ASN A 389 -14.34 -24.29 2.94
N THR A 390 -13.24 -23.59 2.64
CA THR A 390 -12.06 -24.25 2.03
C THR A 390 -11.31 -25.09 3.06
N GLU A 391 -10.84 -26.26 2.63
CA GLU A 391 -9.93 -27.06 3.43
C GLU A 391 -8.54 -26.44 3.38
N ARG A 392 -7.88 -26.40 4.53
CA ARG A 392 -6.51 -25.90 4.70
C ARG A 392 -5.68 -26.87 5.49
N GLU A 393 -4.40 -26.94 5.15
CA GLU A 393 -3.37 -27.61 5.94
C GLU A 393 -2.49 -26.55 6.63
N ALA A 394 -1.64 -26.96 7.56
CA ALA A 394 -0.82 -26.03 8.37
C ALA A 394 0.41 -25.53 7.60
N THR A 395 0.23 -24.97 6.41
CA THR A 395 1.34 -24.39 5.64
C THR A 395 1.60 -22.96 6.13
N LEU A 396 2.78 -22.76 6.70
CA LEU A 396 3.21 -21.47 7.26
C LEU A 396 4.63 -21.14 6.81
N MET A 397 4.82 -19.92 6.32
CA MET A 397 6.08 -19.42 5.80
C MET A 397 6.40 -18.09 6.47
N ALA A 398 7.55 -18.01 7.16
CA ALA A 398 7.92 -16.84 7.96
C ALA A 398 9.12 -16.10 7.38
N LEU A 399 9.01 -14.77 7.34
CA LEU A 399 10.07 -13.85 6.96
C LEU A 399 10.37 -12.87 8.11
N LEU A 400 11.59 -12.93 8.66
CA LEU A 400 12.07 -11.97 9.64
C LEU A 400 12.85 -10.86 8.93
N ILE A 401 12.39 -9.61 9.08
CA ILE A 401 13.05 -8.44 8.53
C ILE A 401 13.71 -7.63 9.64
N ALA A 402 15.02 -7.50 9.57
CA ALA A 402 15.76 -6.72 10.57
C ALA A 402 17.07 -6.16 9.99
N PRO A 403 17.57 -5.01 10.50
CA PRO A 403 18.87 -4.48 10.11
C PRO A 403 20.01 -5.47 10.35
N MET A 404 21.17 -5.19 9.78
CA MET A 404 22.37 -6.00 10.05
C MET A 404 22.74 -5.92 11.54
N SER A 405 23.26 -7.04 12.07
CA SER A 405 23.77 -7.15 13.47
C SER A 405 22.71 -6.89 14.57
N THR A 406 21.43 -7.07 14.27
CA THR A 406 20.33 -6.88 15.26
C THR A 406 19.88 -8.16 15.96
N GLY A 407 20.61 -9.27 15.82
CA GLY A 407 20.26 -10.53 16.51
C GLY A 407 19.20 -11.37 15.79
N LYS A 408 19.14 -11.36 14.46
CA LYS A 408 18.23 -12.20 13.64
C LYS A 408 18.32 -13.68 13.99
N SER A 409 19.50 -14.16 14.36
CA SER A 409 19.74 -15.56 14.79
C SER A 409 19.04 -15.96 16.10
N SER A 410 18.42 -15.02 16.80
CA SER A 410 17.67 -15.32 18.05
C SER A 410 16.55 -16.34 17.87
N VAL A 411 16.00 -16.47 16.66
CA VAL A 411 14.94 -17.43 16.31
C VAL A 411 15.48 -18.84 16.04
N ASN A 412 16.77 -18.96 15.71
CA ASN A 412 17.37 -20.23 15.24
C ASN A 412 17.36 -21.31 16.31
N VAL A 413 17.68 -20.99 17.56
CA VAL A 413 17.74 -22.00 18.64
C VAL A 413 16.36 -22.56 18.97
N PRO A 414 15.31 -21.74 19.21
CA PRO A 414 13.95 -22.26 19.38
C PRO A 414 13.47 -23.14 18.21
N ILE A 415 13.72 -22.74 16.96
CA ILE A 415 13.37 -23.54 15.78
C ILE A 415 14.11 -24.88 15.81
N ASN A 416 15.42 -24.89 16.07
CA ASN A 416 16.18 -26.13 16.14
C ASN A 416 15.67 -27.09 17.23
N LYS A 417 15.27 -26.53 18.40
CA LYS A 417 14.68 -27.34 19.48
C LYS A 417 13.34 -27.95 19.10
N VAL A 418 12.49 -27.17 18.41
CA VAL A 418 11.21 -27.69 17.88
C VAL A 418 11.43 -28.79 16.85
N MET A 419 12.42 -28.66 15.97
CA MET A 419 12.68 -29.61 14.87
C MET A 419 13.54 -30.81 15.26
N ALA A 420 13.97 -30.92 16.50
CA ALA A 420 14.98 -31.94 16.91
C ALA A 420 14.57 -33.39 16.60
N ASP A 421 13.32 -33.76 16.85
CA ASP A 421 12.81 -35.11 16.58
C ASP A 421 12.70 -35.40 15.07
N ILE A 422 12.35 -34.42 14.25
CA ILE A 422 12.32 -34.55 12.78
C ILE A 422 13.75 -34.70 12.26
N VAL A 423 14.71 -33.92 12.76
CA VAL A 423 16.12 -34.02 12.37
C VAL A 423 16.69 -35.38 12.71
N GLU A 424 16.36 -35.96 13.86
CA GLU A 424 16.79 -37.29 14.25
C GLU A 424 16.26 -38.35 13.26
N ARG A 425 14.99 -38.32 12.90
CA ARG A 425 14.40 -39.20 11.87
C ARG A 425 15.05 -39.00 10.49
N ASP A 426 15.31 -37.76 10.14
CA ASP A 426 15.97 -37.42 8.88
C ASP A 426 17.39 -37.95 8.81
N ASN A 427 18.15 -37.93 9.92
CA ASN A 427 19.50 -38.49 9.97
C ASN A 427 19.51 -39.99 9.67
N ILE A 428 18.57 -40.75 10.23
CA ILE A 428 18.40 -42.17 9.93
C ILE A 428 18.11 -42.38 8.43
N SER A 429 17.21 -41.58 7.87
CA SER A 429 16.87 -41.64 6.44
C SER A 429 18.05 -41.23 5.54
N ARG A 430 18.87 -40.25 5.96
CA ARG A 430 20.09 -39.84 5.25
C ARG A 430 21.17 -40.94 5.24
N GLU A 431 21.39 -41.61 6.36
CA GLU A 431 22.33 -42.73 6.47
C GLU A 431 21.91 -43.86 5.52
N ARG A 432 20.64 -44.23 5.51
CA ARG A 432 20.10 -45.27 4.61
C ARG A 432 20.21 -44.85 3.13
N GLU A 433 19.96 -43.60 2.80
CA GLU A 433 20.14 -43.11 1.43
C GLU A 433 21.62 -43.16 1.02
N MET A 434 22.54 -42.79 1.91
CA MET A 434 23.98 -42.85 1.65
C MET A 434 24.44 -44.31 1.47
N GLU A 435 23.94 -45.25 2.26
CA GLU A 435 24.24 -46.65 2.12
C GLU A 435 23.75 -47.20 0.78
N TRP A 436 22.50 -46.87 0.39
CA TRP A 436 21.97 -47.21 -0.92
C TRP A 436 22.84 -46.67 -2.06
N LYS A 437 23.26 -45.40 -1.99
CA LYS A 437 24.16 -44.76 -2.98
C LYS A 437 25.52 -45.46 -3.07
N ARG A 438 26.08 -45.92 -1.94
CA ARG A 438 27.36 -46.69 -1.93
C ARG A 438 27.20 -48.05 -2.61
N LYS A 439 26.07 -48.75 -2.40
CA LYS A 439 25.78 -50.03 -3.02
C LYS A 439 25.49 -49.91 -4.52
N ASN A 440 25.01 -48.75 -4.96
CA ASN A 440 24.58 -48.48 -6.32
C ASN A 440 25.37 -47.34 -6.97
N PRO A 441 26.70 -47.46 -7.18
CA PRO A 441 27.52 -46.44 -7.83
C PRO A 441 27.02 -46.19 -9.26
N SER A 442 27.25 -44.97 -9.78
CA SER A 442 26.80 -44.51 -11.11
C SER A 442 27.41 -45.20 -12.32
N SER A 443 28.01 -46.37 -12.17
CA SER A 443 28.58 -47.18 -13.25
C SER A 443 27.47 -47.72 -14.18
N LYS A 444 27.64 -47.48 -15.49
CA LYS A 444 26.66 -47.83 -16.55
C LYS A 444 26.44 -49.32 -16.78
N SER A 445 27.14 -50.21 -16.06
CA SER A 445 27.22 -51.63 -16.38
C SER A 445 26.47 -52.59 -15.47
N LYS A 446 25.78 -52.10 -14.42
CA LYS A 446 24.98 -52.96 -13.53
C LYS A 446 23.58 -52.41 -13.32
N ALA A 447 22.58 -53.29 -13.30
CA ALA A 447 21.24 -52.94 -12.84
C ALA A 447 21.31 -52.38 -11.41
N ARG A 448 20.71 -51.22 -11.17
CA ARG A 448 20.67 -50.61 -9.84
C ARG A 448 19.51 -51.18 -9.05
N ASP A 449 19.73 -51.41 -7.77
CA ASP A 449 18.63 -51.71 -6.86
C ASP A 449 17.69 -50.47 -6.77
N PRO A 450 16.38 -50.69 -6.69
CA PRO A 450 15.44 -49.58 -6.52
C PRO A 450 15.77 -48.82 -5.25
N ARG A 451 15.60 -47.49 -5.32
CA ARG A 451 15.76 -46.63 -4.13
C ARG A 451 14.71 -47.02 -3.09
N PRO A 452 15.08 -47.18 -1.80
CA PRO A 452 14.12 -47.51 -0.75
C PRO A 452 12.99 -46.45 -0.68
N GLU A 453 11.75 -46.95 -0.68
CA GLU A 453 10.55 -46.06 -0.73
C GLU A 453 10.25 -45.36 0.59
N ASP A 454 10.74 -45.89 1.71
CA ASP A 454 10.57 -45.42 3.06
C ASP A 454 11.59 -44.32 3.49
N ILE A 455 12.45 -43.89 2.57
CA ILE A 455 13.32 -42.73 2.80
C ILE A 455 12.47 -41.47 2.77
N CYS A 456 12.42 -40.80 3.91
CA CYS A 456 11.75 -39.49 4.05
C CYS A 456 12.70 -38.52 4.74
N ILE A 457 13.07 -37.42 4.05
CA ILE A 457 13.91 -36.35 4.57
C ILE A 457 13.12 -35.06 4.44
N GLN A 458 12.72 -34.51 5.59
CA GLN A 458 11.87 -33.35 5.69
C GLN A 458 12.66 -32.02 5.76
N VAL A 459 13.79 -32.01 6.46
CA VAL A 459 14.61 -30.80 6.64
C VAL A 459 15.55 -30.62 5.46
N LEU A 460 15.30 -29.57 4.68
CA LEU A 460 16.05 -29.24 3.48
C LEU A 460 17.28 -28.38 3.79
N THR A 461 18.25 -28.44 2.90
CA THR A 461 19.39 -27.50 2.86
C THR A 461 19.13 -26.40 1.83
N SER A 462 19.77 -25.24 2.01
CA SER A 462 19.64 -24.14 1.06
C SER A 462 20.32 -24.40 -0.30
N ASP A 463 21.24 -25.37 -0.36
CA ASP A 463 21.89 -25.81 -1.60
C ASP A 463 21.21 -27.09 -2.10
N LEU A 464 20.08 -26.95 -2.75
CA LEU A 464 19.24 -28.05 -3.22
C LEU A 464 18.87 -27.84 -4.70
N THR A 465 19.05 -28.88 -5.52
CA THR A 465 18.59 -28.85 -6.91
C THR A 465 17.08 -29.05 -7.00
N ASN A 466 16.45 -28.53 -8.08
CA ASN A 466 15.01 -28.72 -8.30
C ASN A 466 14.61 -30.22 -8.34
N ALA A 467 15.43 -31.07 -8.93
CA ALA A 467 15.18 -32.53 -8.96
C ALA A 467 15.19 -33.11 -7.53
N ALA A 468 16.14 -32.70 -6.70
CA ALA A 468 16.20 -33.14 -5.31
C ALA A 468 15.01 -32.58 -4.49
N PHE A 469 14.58 -31.33 -4.72
CA PHE A 469 13.38 -30.76 -4.08
C PHE A 469 12.14 -31.59 -4.41
N ASN A 470 11.90 -31.89 -5.69
CA ASN A 470 10.76 -32.69 -6.12
C ASN A 470 10.84 -34.12 -5.55
N GLN A 471 12.06 -34.74 -5.52
CA GLN A 471 12.22 -36.05 -4.90
C GLN A 471 11.85 -36.05 -3.41
N ARG A 472 12.33 -35.05 -2.64
CA ARG A 472 11.99 -34.91 -1.21
C ARG A 472 10.48 -34.68 -1.00
N MET A 473 9.85 -33.93 -1.90
CA MET A 473 8.40 -33.67 -1.86
C MET A 473 7.61 -34.96 -2.08
N PHE A 474 7.98 -35.79 -3.09
CA PHE A 474 7.32 -37.05 -3.35
C PHE A 474 7.56 -38.08 -2.23
N ASP A 475 8.79 -38.14 -1.68
CA ASP A 475 9.10 -38.98 -0.54
C ASP A 475 8.25 -38.57 0.69
N ALA A 476 8.13 -37.29 0.97
CA ALA A 476 7.37 -36.77 2.09
C ALA A 476 5.84 -37.04 1.94
N ASP A 477 5.30 -36.87 0.75
CA ASP A 477 3.90 -37.16 0.47
C ASP A 477 3.59 -38.64 0.61
N ARG A 478 4.42 -39.52 0.02
CA ARG A 478 4.28 -40.99 0.11
C ARG A 478 4.38 -41.51 1.55
N ASN A 479 5.22 -40.88 2.37
CA ASN A 479 5.48 -41.32 3.75
C ASN A 479 4.58 -40.60 4.79
N GLY A 480 3.30 -40.38 4.45
CA GLY A 480 2.28 -39.84 5.38
C GLY A 480 2.11 -38.33 5.29
N HIS A 481 2.07 -37.81 4.07
CA HIS A 481 1.75 -36.39 3.77
C HIS A 481 2.56 -35.36 4.61
N ARG A 482 3.86 -35.65 4.78
CA ARG A 482 4.74 -34.88 5.65
C ARG A 482 5.13 -33.54 5.03
N TYR A 483 5.41 -32.57 5.89
CA TYR A 483 5.89 -31.26 5.46
C TYR A 483 7.39 -31.26 5.21
N LEU A 484 7.80 -30.65 4.11
CA LEU A 484 9.17 -30.18 3.94
C LEU A 484 9.39 -28.91 4.77
N PHE A 485 10.56 -28.79 5.35
CA PHE A 485 10.93 -27.64 6.17
C PHE A 485 12.30 -27.08 5.75
N LEU A 486 12.39 -25.77 5.62
CA LEU A 486 13.65 -25.07 5.36
C LEU A 486 13.86 -23.94 6.36
N LYS A 487 15.05 -23.86 6.93
CA LYS A 487 15.51 -22.71 7.69
C LYS A 487 16.73 -22.12 7.01
N THR A 488 16.67 -20.82 6.66
CA THR A 488 17.81 -20.07 6.12
C THR A 488 18.00 -18.76 6.85
N ASP A 489 19.25 -18.31 6.96
CA ASP A 489 19.58 -17.03 7.58
C ASP A 489 19.41 -15.85 6.61
N GLU A 490 19.32 -16.12 5.31
CA GLU A 490 19.17 -15.09 4.28
C GLU A 490 18.14 -15.49 3.22
N LEU A 491 17.26 -14.55 2.88
CA LEU A 491 16.24 -14.74 1.85
C LEU A 491 16.86 -15.04 0.47
N ASP A 492 18.04 -14.51 0.19
CA ASP A 492 18.77 -14.78 -1.06
C ASP A 492 19.07 -16.27 -1.25
N SER A 493 19.35 -17.00 -0.17
CA SER A 493 19.60 -18.45 -0.21
C SER A 493 18.41 -19.26 -0.70
N MET A 494 17.18 -18.71 -0.58
CA MET A 494 15.97 -19.34 -1.12
C MET A 494 15.95 -19.45 -2.65
N ARG A 495 16.73 -18.63 -3.35
CA ARG A 495 16.86 -18.68 -4.81
C ARG A 495 17.47 -19.99 -5.28
N ASN A 496 18.36 -20.59 -4.48
CA ASN A 496 19.05 -21.83 -4.81
C ASN A 496 18.12 -23.04 -4.67
N VAL A 497 17.13 -22.98 -3.78
CA VAL A 497 16.19 -24.07 -3.50
C VAL A 497 15.24 -24.32 -4.68
N THR A 498 14.95 -23.30 -5.46
CA THR A 498 13.90 -23.37 -6.51
C THR A 498 14.46 -23.45 -7.93
N SER A 499 15.78 -23.53 -8.09
CA SER A 499 16.59 -23.61 -9.33
C SER A 499 17.04 -22.29 -9.97
N GLN A 500 18.19 -22.40 -10.36
CA GLN A 500 19.20 -21.75 -11.21
C GLN A 500 18.98 -20.34 -11.76
N ARG A 501 17.89 -19.61 -11.76
CA ARG A 501 17.90 -18.27 -12.39
C ARG A 501 16.72 -17.31 -12.16
N SER A 502 15.66 -17.64 -11.43
CA SER A 502 14.61 -16.62 -11.32
C SER A 502 13.82 -16.63 -9.99
N ILE A 503 13.60 -15.44 -9.48
CA ILE A 503 12.64 -15.08 -8.42
C ILE A 503 11.22 -15.62 -8.75
N GLN A 504 10.88 -15.73 -10.03
CA GLN A 504 9.59 -16.26 -10.48
C GLN A 504 9.31 -17.67 -9.98
N GLN A 505 10.33 -18.51 -9.80
CA GLN A 505 10.13 -19.87 -9.36
C GLN A 505 9.89 -19.97 -7.85
N LEU A 506 10.54 -19.13 -7.04
CA LEU A 506 10.21 -19.03 -5.61
C LEU A 506 8.76 -18.58 -5.41
N SER A 507 8.31 -17.62 -6.18
CA SER A 507 6.93 -17.13 -6.16
C SER A 507 5.91 -18.25 -6.46
N VAL A 508 6.18 -19.10 -7.46
CA VAL A 508 5.32 -20.26 -7.77
C VAL A 508 5.30 -21.27 -6.61
N VAL A 509 6.47 -21.59 -6.05
CA VAL A 509 6.57 -22.51 -4.91
C VAL A 509 5.81 -21.98 -3.70
N VAL A 510 5.96 -20.69 -3.36
CA VAL A 510 5.24 -20.08 -2.23
C VAL A 510 3.72 -20.10 -2.45
N ARG A 511 3.26 -19.82 -3.67
CA ARG A 511 1.83 -19.86 -3.99
C ARG A 511 1.25 -21.26 -3.90
N ASN A 512 1.92 -22.23 -4.54
CA ASN A 512 1.47 -23.62 -4.53
C ASN A 512 1.48 -24.19 -3.11
N ALA A 513 2.52 -23.90 -2.32
CA ALA A 513 2.58 -24.34 -0.93
C ALA A 513 1.44 -23.76 -0.09
N PHE A 514 1.20 -22.44 -0.18
CA PHE A 514 0.16 -21.77 0.60
C PHE A 514 -1.25 -22.30 0.31
N ASP A 515 -1.51 -22.66 -0.94
CA ASP A 515 -2.81 -23.16 -1.39
C ASP A 515 -2.87 -24.70 -1.39
N ASN A 516 -1.83 -25.40 -0.90
CA ASN A 516 -1.64 -26.86 -0.93
C ASN A 516 -1.90 -27.45 -2.34
N ALA A 517 -1.53 -26.67 -3.38
CA ALA A 517 -1.72 -27.06 -4.76
C ALA A 517 -0.70 -28.10 -5.21
N GLU A 518 -1.02 -28.84 -6.26
CA GLU A 518 -0.09 -29.78 -6.88
C GLU A 518 1.15 -29.07 -7.41
N HIS A 519 2.30 -29.66 -7.13
CA HIS A 519 3.61 -29.26 -7.64
C HIS A 519 4.36 -30.47 -8.14
N GLY A 520 5.25 -30.27 -9.12
CA GLY A 520 6.04 -31.38 -9.63
C GLY A 520 6.75 -31.06 -10.93
N GLN A 521 7.26 -32.07 -11.56
CA GLN A 521 7.91 -31.98 -12.87
C GLN A 521 7.69 -33.23 -13.70
N GLU A 522 7.74 -33.08 -15.01
CA GLU A 522 7.74 -34.18 -15.97
C GLU A 522 9.09 -34.21 -16.72
N ARG A 523 9.73 -35.37 -16.75
CA ARG A 523 11.01 -35.58 -17.42
C ARG A 523 10.98 -36.91 -18.14
N VAL A 524 11.60 -37.02 -19.33
CA VAL A 524 11.58 -38.22 -20.19
C VAL A 524 12.69 -39.20 -19.88
N GLY A 525 13.74 -38.79 -19.14
CA GLY A 525 14.89 -39.67 -18.84
C GLY A 525 14.52 -40.79 -17.86
N ALA A 526 15.04 -42.00 -18.07
CA ALA A 526 14.75 -43.18 -17.24
C ALA A 526 15.10 -43.01 -15.75
N ASP A 527 16.14 -42.24 -15.43
CA ASP A 527 16.57 -41.93 -14.06
C ASP A 527 15.98 -40.60 -13.54
N SER A 528 15.01 -40.00 -14.24
CA SER A 528 14.48 -38.71 -13.92
C SER A 528 13.43 -38.80 -12.82
N VAL A 529 13.48 -37.86 -11.90
CA VAL A 529 12.40 -37.64 -10.93
C VAL A 529 11.20 -37.05 -11.67
N THR A 530 10.07 -37.76 -11.69
CA THR A 530 8.85 -37.38 -12.39
C THR A 530 7.64 -37.67 -11.51
N GLY A 531 6.69 -36.76 -11.51
CA GLY A 531 5.43 -36.87 -10.79
C GLY A 531 4.87 -35.54 -10.32
N LYS A 532 3.71 -35.59 -9.64
CA LYS A 532 3.03 -34.47 -9.00
C LYS A 532 2.56 -34.92 -7.61
N ALA A 533 2.63 -34.00 -6.65
CA ALA A 533 2.07 -34.18 -5.32
C ALA A 533 1.64 -32.79 -4.74
N PRO A 534 0.72 -32.76 -3.76
CA PRO A 534 0.43 -31.54 -3.02
C PRO A 534 1.68 -31.02 -2.33
N LEU A 535 1.95 -29.71 -2.51
CA LEU A 535 3.16 -29.11 -1.96
C LEU A 535 2.93 -28.68 -0.51
N ARG A 536 3.49 -29.45 0.42
CA ARG A 536 3.53 -29.14 1.86
C ARG A 536 4.91 -28.65 2.21
N PHE A 537 5.08 -27.33 2.19
CA PHE A 537 6.39 -26.71 2.38
C PHE A 537 6.33 -25.51 3.32
N ASN A 538 6.98 -25.66 4.46
CA ASN A 538 7.13 -24.64 5.49
C ASN A 538 8.55 -24.10 5.52
N PHE A 539 8.74 -22.82 5.78
CA PHE A 539 10.07 -22.28 5.96
C PHE A 539 10.14 -21.09 6.89
N HIS A 540 11.31 -20.88 7.47
CA HIS A 540 11.70 -19.64 8.13
C HIS A 540 12.94 -19.08 7.44
N THR A 541 12.87 -17.80 7.07
CA THR A 541 14.01 -17.07 6.49
C THR A 541 14.12 -15.68 7.09
N SER A 542 15.30 -15.07 7.01
CA SER A 542 15.49 -13.69 7.42
C SER A 542 16.09 -12.84 6.31
N SER A 543 15.96 -11.51 6.43
CA SER A 543 16.50 -10.57 5.47
C SER A 543 16.77 -9.21 6.10
N THR A 544 17.61 -8.41 5.44
CA THR A 544 17.66 -6.97 5.73
C THR A 544 16.55 -6.24 4.98
N PRO A 545 16.09 -5.05 5.46
CA PRO A 545 15.00 -4.32 4.82
C PRO A 545 15.24 -4.03 3.33
N ASN A 546 16.46 -3.64 2.96
CA ASN A 546 16.78 -3.31 1.57
C ASN A 546 16.76 -4.54 0.65
N VAL A 547 17.32 -5.66 1.11
CA VAL A 547 17.34 -6.92 0.35
C VAL A 547 15.92 -7.47 0.21
N ALA A 548 15.12 -7.47 1.29
CA ALA A 548 13.73 -7.88 1.23
C ALA A 548 12.91 -7.01 0.26
N LYS A 549 13.06 -5.68 0.30
CA LYS A 549 12.41 -4.77 -0.65
C LYS A 549 12.82 -5.04 -2.09
N ALA A 550 14.10 -5.25 -2.36
CA ALA A 550 14.61 -5.51 -3.71
C ALA A 550 14.09 -6.84 -4.27
N LEU A 551 14.06 -7.90 -3.45
CA LEU A 551 13.65 -9.23 -3.86
C LEU A 551 12.13 -9.38 -4.02
N LEU A 552 11.36 -8.73 -3.15
CA LEU A 552 9.90 -8.83 -3.11
C LEU A 552 9.20 -7.67 -3.85
N LYS A 553 9.94 -6.77 -4.49
CA LYS A 553 9.36 -5.64 -5.24
C LYS A 553 8.39 -6.10 -6.33
N ASN A 554 8.76 -7.11 -7.10
CA ASN A 554 7.88 -7.66 -8.13
C ASN A 554 6.86 -8.68 -7.58
N SER A 555 7.04 -9.09 -6.32
CA SER A 555 6.21 -10.07 -5.62
C SER A 555 4.95 -9.48 -4.98
N SER A 556 4.82 -8.17 -5.01
CA SER A 556 3.58 -7.47 -4.63
C SER A 556 2.44 -7.80 -5.60
N ILE A 557 2.74 -7.84 -6.90
CA ILE A 557 1.77 -8.16 -7.96
C ILE A 557 1.44 -9.66 -8.00
N ASP A 558 2.45 -10.54 -7.85
CA ASP A 558 2.25 -11.99 -7.95
C ASP A 558 1.68 -12.64 -6.68
N GLY A 559 1.46 -11.84 -5.62
CA GLY A 559 0.84 -12.27 -4.37
C GLY A 559 1.74 -13.08 -3.44
N THR A 560 3.05 -13.14 -3.66
CA THR A 560 4.00 -13.87 -2.81
C THR A 560 4.08 -13.25 -1.41
N LEU A 561 4.27 -11.93 -1.31
CA LEU A 561 4.37 -11.21 -0.04
C LEU A 561 3.15 -11.43 0.86
N SER A 562 1.95 -11.45 0.30
CA SER A 562 0.72 -11.62 1.07
C SER A 562 0.62 -12.99 1.76
N ARG A 563 1.36 -14.01 1.26
CA ARG A 563 1.39 -15.39 1.77
C ARG A 563 2.47 -15.64 2.83
N LEU A 564 3.36 -14.68 3.05
CA LEU A 564 4.39 -14.75 4.08
C LEU A 564 3.88 -14.16 5.39
N SER A 565 4.22 -14.75 6.52
CA SER A 565 4.10 -14.15 7.84
C SER A 565 5.34 -13.32 8.10
N VAL A 566 5.18 -12.00 8.25
CA VAL A 566 6.31 -11.08 8.39
C VAL A 566 6.47 -10.65 9.84
N SER A 567 7.69 -10.72 10.34
CA SER A 567 8.09 -10.22 11.66
C SER A 567 9.30 -9.29 11.56
N SER A 568 9.56 -8.50 12.60
CA SER A 568 10.63 -7.52 12.61
C SER A 568 11.36 -7.46 13.95
N ILE A 569 12.64 -7.10 13.90
CA ILE A 569 13.39 -6.62 15.07
C ILE A 569 13.69 -5.15 14.85
N GLU A 570 13.18 -4.31 15.76
CA GLU A 570 13.43 -2.87 15.71
C GLU A 570 14.88 -2.58 16.08
N LYS A 571 15.49 -1.57 15.43
CA LYS A 571 16.82 -1.09 15.79
C LYS A 571 16.75 -0.51 17.19
N GLN A 572 17.43 -1.16 18.12
CA GLN A 572 17.56 -0.63 19.49
C GLN A 572 18.55 0.51 19.50
N GLN A 573 18.27 1.53 20.30
CA GLN A 573 19.28 2.52 20.65
C GLN A 573 20.39 1.78 21.40
N THR A 574 21.64 2.06 21.03
CA THR A 574 22.82 1.41 21.60
C THR A 574 22.99 1.92 23.04
N THR A 575 22.34 1.27 23.98
CA THR A 575 22.45 1.60 25.42
C THR A 575 23.66 0.90 26.10
N GLY A 576 24.51 0.24 25.30
CA GLY A 576 25.70 -0.44 25.83
C GLY A 576 25.45 -1.83 26.44
N ASP A 577 24.21 -2.20 26.74
CA ASP A 577 23.90 -3.50 27.33
C ASP A 577 23.79 -4.60 26.27
N ILE A 578 24.59 -5.66 26.43
CA ILE A 578 24.49 -6.85 25.59
C ILE A 578 23.27 -7.66 26.01
N PRO A 579 22.30 -7.95 25.10
CA PRO A 579 21.15 -8.78 25.43
C PRO A 579 21.57 -10.17 25.92
N LYS A 580 21.16 -10.55 27.11
CA LYS A 580 21.48 -11.86 27.70
C LYS A 580 20.37 -12.87 27.35
N TYR A 581 20.76 -13.98 26.76
CA TYR A 581 19.89 -15.12 26.51
C TYR A 581 19.92 -16.09 27.70
N GLY A 582 18.81 -16.78 27.93
CA GLY A 582 18.78 -17.91 28.86
C GLY A 582 19.41 -19.15 28.22
N ILE A 583 19.67 -20.16 29.01
CA ILE A 583 20.26 -21.44 28.58
C ILE A 583 19.14 -22.40 28.20
N TYR A 584 19.25 -23.03 27.05
CA TYR A 584 18.36 -24.10 26.58
C TYR A 584 18.93 -25.44 27.05
N ASP A 585 18.57 -25.82 28.26
CA ASP A 585 19.03 -27.01 28.97
C ASP A 585 18.11 -28.25 28.73
N ASP A 586 18.48 -29.40 29.29
CA ASP A 586 17.70 -30.63 29.19
C ASP A 586 16.28 -30.48 29.80
N LYS A 587 16.13 -29.61 30.77
CA LYS A 587 14.82 -29.27 31.36
C LYS A 587 13.93 -28.59 30.34
N PHE A 588 14.49 -27.64 29.58
CA PHE A 588 13.74 -27.01 28.49
C PHE A 588 13.26 -28.04 27.46
N ASP A 589 14.12 -28.98 27.07
CA ASP A 589 13.77 -30.05 26.13
C ASP A 589 12.69 -30.99 26.70
N ALA A 590 12.78 -31.33 27.98
CA ALA A 590 11.77 -32.11 28.68
C ALA A 590 10.41 -31.39 28.78
N ASP A 591 10.42 -30.06 29.03
CA ASP A 591 9.22 -29.23 29.08
C ASP A 591 8.61 -29.02 27.67
N LEU A 592 9.41 -29.04 26.59
CA LEU A 592 8.97 -28.86 25.20
C LEU A 592 8.36 -30.15 24.64
N LYS A 593 8.91 -31.31 24.99
CA LYS A 593 8.51 -32.61 24.46
C LYS A 593 7.00 -32.89 24.48
N PRO A 594 6.24 -32.64 25.56
CA PRO A 594 4.78 -32.86 25.57
C PRO A 594 4.03 -32.07 24.48
N PHE A 595 4.50 -30.86 24.14
CA PHE A 595 3.89 -30.05 23.08
C PHE A 595 4.17 -30.64 21.70
N ILE A 596 5.40 -31.13 21.45
CA ILE A 596 5.76 -31.81 20.19
C ILE A 596 4.97 -33.11 20.07
N ASP A 597 4.81 -33.87 21.15
CA ASP A 597 4.02 -35.11 21.17
C ASP A 597 2.52 -34.85 20.83
N LEU A 598 1.95 -33.68 21.27
CA LEU A 598 0.58 -33.29 20.88
C LEU A 598 0.46 -33.03 19.39
N LEU A 599 1.45 -32.34 18.78
CA LEU A 599 1.47 -32.07 17.35
C LEU A 599 1.61 -33.37 16.55
N ASN A 600 2.55 -34.24 16.92
CA ASN A 600 2.81 -35.53 16.24
C ASN A 600 1.64 -36.52 16.33
N ARG A 601 0.77 -36.41 17.35
CA ARG A 601 -0.44 -37.25 17.52
C ARG A 601 -1.67 -36.71 16.83
N ALA A 602 -1.67 -35.43 16.47
CA ALA A 602 -2.79 -34.82 15.78
C ALA A 602 -2.96 -35.46 14.40
N ASN A 603 -4.19 -35.80 14.05
CA ASN A 603 -4.53 -36.34 12.73
C ASN A 603 -5.99 -36.00 12.37
N GLY A 604 -6.30 -36.15 11.10
CA GLY A 604 -7.65 -36.00 10.59
C GLY A 604 -8.13 -34.54 10.52
N PHE A 605 -9.42 -34.38 10.58
CA PHE A 605 -10.08 -33.09 10.43
C PHE A 605 -10.36 -32.45 11.81
N ILE A 606 -9.77 -31.27 12.03
CA ILE A 606 -9.88 -30.55 13.32
C ILE A 606 -10.57 -29.20 13.11
N GLU A 607 -11.58 -28.92 13.90
CA GLU A 607 -12.34 -27.66 13.89
C GLU A 607 -12.26 -26.96 15.24
N CYS A 608 -12.29 -25.60 15.20
CA CYS A 608 -12.40 -24.75 16.38
C CYS A 608 -13.38 -23.60 16.10
N GLN A 609 -14.62 -23.76 16.56
CA GLN A 609 -15.68 -22.77 16.32
C GLN A 609 -15.35 -21.38 16.87
N GLN A 610 -14.70 -21.34 18.06
CA GLN A 610 -14.31 -20.06 18.68
C GLN A 610 -13.26 -19.33 17.86
N LEU A 611 -12.33 -20.07 17.23
CA LEU A 611 -11.34 -19.48 16.33
C LEU A 611 -12.00 -18.99 15.04
N ASN A 612 -12.93 -19.76 14.46
CA ASN A 612 -13.66 -19.33 13.27
C ASN A 612 -14.42 -18.03 13.53
N ALA A 613 -15.17 -17.93 14.63
CA ALA A 613 -15.86 -16.70 15.02
C ALA A 613 -14.90 -15.52 15.24
N LEU A 614 -13.72 -15.76 15.84
CA LEU A 614 -12.71 -14.73 15.99
C LEU A 614 -12.18 -14.27 14.63
N ILE A 615 -11.91 -15.19 13.70
CA ILE A 615 -11.39 -14.85 12.37
C ILE A 615 -12.44 -14.08 11.57
N GLU A 616 -13.71 -14.44 11.62
CA GLU A 616 -14.80 -13.68 11.00
C GLU A 616 -14.80 -12.22 11.50
N GLN A 617 -14.70 -12.02 12.82
CA GLN A 617 -14.60 -10.71 13.42
C GLN A 617 -13.35 -9.95 12.90
N LEU A 618 -12.19 -10.61 12.84
CA LEU A 618 -10.92 -9.99 12.39
C LEU A 618 -10.93 -9.64 10.89
N VAL A 619 -11.64 -10.41 10.07
CA VAL A 619 -11.84 -10.09 8.64
C VAL A 619 -12.66 -8.80 8.51
N VAL A 620 -13.75 -8.65 9.29
CA VAL A 620 -14.55 -7.43 9.31
C VAL A 620 -13.73 -6.25 9.81
N GLU A 621 -13.04 -6.38 10.95
CA GLU A 621 -12.17 -5.34 11.51
C GLU A 621 -11.09 -4.90 10.49
N SER A 622 -10.48 -5.85 9.78
CA SER A 622 -9.44 -5.55 8.79
C SER A 622 -10.00 -4.82 7.58
N LYS A 623 -11.22 -5.18 7.15
CA LYS A 623 -11.93 -4.49 6.07
C LYS A 623 -12.28 -3.06 6.47
N ASP A 624 -12.76 -2.86 7.69
CA ASP A 624 -13.08 -1.52 8.22
C ASP A 624 -11.82 -0.65 8.29
N ILE A 625 -10.68 -1.21 8.73
CA ILE A 625 -9.39 -0.52 8.73
C ILE A 625 -8.97 -0.14 7.29
N ALA A 626 -9.09 -1.06 6.34
CA ALA A 626 -8.76 -0.80 4.94
C ALA A 626 -9.61 0.34 4.35
N LEU A 627 -10.91 0.33 4.65
CA LEU A 627 -11.85 1.39 4.27
C LEU A 627 -11.50 2.72 4.95
N GLN A 628 -11.19 2.69 6.25
CA GLN A 628 -10.84 3.86 7.03
C GLN A 628 -9.58 4.56 6.52
N TYR A 629 -8.59 3.79 6.04
CA TYR A 629 -7.33 4.33 5.53
C TYR A 629 -7.29 4.45 4.01
N ASP A 630 -8.37 4.12 3.30
CA ASP A 630 -8.45 4.13 1.82
C ASP A 630 -7.29 3.37 1.16
N SER A 631 -6.95 2.22 1.74
CA SER A 631 -5.81 1.41 1.32
C SER A 631 -6.26 0.08 0.71
N GLU A 632 -6.19 -0.02 -0.62
CA GLU A 632 -6.43 -1.26 -1.35
C GLU A 632 -5.34 -2.30 -1.02
N GLY A 633 -4.10 -1.83 -0.87
CA GLY A 633 -2.98 -2.68 -0.48
C GLY A 633 -3.18 -3.35 0.88
N TYR A 634 -3.67 -2.60 1.88
CA TYR A 634 -4.00 -3.17 3.18
C TYR A 634 -5.12 -4.22 3.07
N GLU A 635 -6.18 -3.95 2.30
CA GLU A 635 -7.28 -4.89 2.09
C GLU A 635 -6.78 -6.22 1.50
N LEU A 636 -5.98 -6.17 0.42
CA LEU A 636 -5.44 -7.35 -0.24
C LEU A 636 -4.49 -8.15 0.66
N LEU A 637 -3.63 -7.46 1.43
CA LEU A 637 -2.72 -8.12 2.38
C LEU A 637 -3.48 -8.76 3.53
N SER A 638 -4.53 -8.12 4.04
CA SER A 638 -5.28 -8.59 5.21
C SER A 638 -6.02 -9.90 4.95
N ARG A 639 -6.55 -10.12 3.75
CA ARG A 639 -7.27 -11.35 3.40
C ARG A 639 -6.43 -12.61 3.65
N ARG A 640 -5.16 -12.60 3.20
CA ARG A 640 -4.26 -13.75 3.41
C ARG A 640 -3.61 -13.76 4.79
N ALA A 641 -3.40 -12.59 5.40
CA ALA A 641 -2.95 -12.51 6.77
C ALA A 641 -3.97 -13.14 7.75
N CYS A 642 -5.27 -13.02 7.48
CA CYS A 642 -6.31 -13.72 8.26
C CYS A 642 -6.21 -15.25 8.12
N VAL A 643 -5.90 -15.78 6.94
CA VAL A 643 -5.65 -17.22 6.75
C VAL A 643 -4.41 -17.68 7.54
N ILE A 644 -3.32 -16.90 7.49
CA ILE A 644 -2.10 -17.17 8.26
C ILE A 644 -2.40 -17.18 9.77
N ALA A 645 -3.12 -16.17 10.25
CA ALA A 645 -3.53 -16.06 11.65
C ALA A 645 -4.42 -17.24 12.09
N PHE A 646 -5.34 -17.67 11.21
CA PHE A 646 -6.16 -18.86 11.42
C PHE A 646 -5.29 -20.11 11.56
N CYS A 647 -4.36 -20.38 10.62
CA CYS A 647 -3.48 -21.55 10.70
C CYS A 647 -2.64 -21.54 11.99
N LYS A 648 -2.09 -20.38 12.40
CA LYS A 648 -1.39 -20.24 13.69
C LYS A 648 -2.31 -20.53 14.87
N GLY A 649 -3.55 -20.03 14.83
CA GLY A 649 -4.55 -20.31 15.84
C GLY A 649 -4.87 -21.81 15.98
N MET A 650 -4.97 -22.53 14.86
CA MET A 650 -5.19 -23.97 14.86
C MET A 650 -3.98 -24.74 15.44
N VAL A 651 -2.75 -24.33 15.08
CA VAL A 651 -1.53 -24.89 15.70
C VAL A 651 -1.56 -24.71 17.23
N LEU A 652 -1.90 -23.51 17.72
CA LEU A 652 -2.00 -23.23 19.15
C LEU A 652 -3.15 -24.00 19.82
N TYR A 653 -4.25 -24.17 19.13
CA TYR A 653 -5.38 -24.95 19.63
C TYR A 653 -4.99 -26.41 19.86
N ILE A 654 -4.25 -27.02 18.91
CA ILE A 654 -3.73 -28.40 19.05
C ILE A 654 -2.70 -28.46 20.17
N LEU A 655 -1.77 -27.51 20.26
CA LEU A 655 -0.78 -27.41 21.33
C LEU A 655 -1.42 -27.24 22.73
N ASN A 656 -2.64 -26.78 22.78
CA ASN A 656 -3.44 -26.68 24.01
C ASN A 656 -4.40 -27.89 24.22
N GLY A 657 -4.13 -29.02 23.55
CA GLY A 657 -4.93 -30.24 23.65
C GLY A 657 -6.34 -30.07 23.09
N CYS A 658 -6.50 -29.35 22.00
CA CYS A 658 -7.76 -28.99 21.35
C CYS A 658 -8.77 -28.32 22.32
N ARG A 659 -8.24 -27.47 23.22
CA ARG A 659 -9.06 -26.64 24.12
C ARG A 659 -8.85 -25.17 23.81
N TRP A 660 -9.93 -24.47 23.56
CA TRP A 660 -9.86 -23.03 23.36
C TRP A 660 -9.49 -22.30 24.65
N SER A 661 -8.68 -21.27 24.54
CA SER A 661 -8.38 -20.36 25.65
C SER A 661 -8.33 -18.91 25.15
N LYS A 662 -8.61 -17.98 26.08
CA LYS A 662 -8.50 -16.54 25.78
C LYS A 662 -7.10 -16.16 25.29
N ASP A 663 -6.05 -16.77 25.86
CA ASP A 663 -4.66 -16.47 25.52
C ASP A 663 -4.35 -16.81 24.05
N ILE A 664 -5.00 -17.84 23.49
CA ILE A 664 -4.92 -18.16 22.05
C ILE A 664 -5.57 -17.04 21.23
N GLY A 665 -6.78 -16.62 21.60
CA GLY A 665 -7.49 -15.56 20.89
C GLY A 665 -6.75 -14.22 20.94
N ASP A 666 -6.23 -13.82 22.09
CA ASP A 666 -5.44 -12.60 22.25
C ASP A 666 -4.16 -12.64 21.41
N TYR A 667 -3.50 -13.81 21.34
CA TYR A 667 -2.31 -14.00 20.50
C TYR A 667 -2.64 -13.92 19.02
N VAL A 668 -3.67 -14.61 18.55
CA VAL A 668 -4.09 -14.61 17.14
C VAL A 668 -4.43 -13.18 16.67
N ARG A 669 -5.16 -12.43 17.48
CA ARG A 669 -5.48 -11.02 17.21
C ARG A 669 -4.22 -10.16 17.11
N TRP A 670 -3.30 -10.34 18.04
CA TRP A 670 -2.02 -9.63 18.03
C TRP A 670 -1.17 -10.02 16.83
N SER A 671 -1.00 -11.31 16.55
CA SER A 671 -0.17 -11.84 15.45
C SER A 671 -0.63 -11.30 14.09
N LEU A 672 -1.97 -11.26 13.84
CA LEU A 672 -2.52 -10.66 12.63
C LEU A 672 -2.15 -9.19 12.50
N ARG A 673 -2.38 -8.40 13.57
CA ARG A 673 -2.08 -6.97 13.57
C ARG A 673 -0.58 -6.68 13.43
N TYR A 674 0.26 -7.50 14.05
CA TYR A 674 1.71 -7.38 13.99
C TYR A 674 2.26 -7.74 12.61
N ASP A 675 1.78 -8.82 11.99
CA ASP A 675 2.12 -9.21 10.62
C ASP A 675 1.74 -8.10 9.62
N LEU A 676 0.52 -7.58 9.70
CA LEU A 676 0.05 -6.49 8.85
C LEU A 676 0.85 -5.20 9.09
N TRP A 677 1.16 -4.85 10.35
CA TRP A 677 2.01 -3.72 10.66
C TRP A 677 3.41 -3.86 10.01
N CYS A 678 4.03 -5.04 10.11
CA CYS A 678 5.32 -5.31 9.46
C CYS A 678 5.23 -5.20 7.94
N LYS A 679 4.21 -5.78 7.31
CA LYS A 679 3.99 -5.73 5.86
C LYS A 679 3.80 -4.28 5.39
N MET A 680 2.96 -3.51 6.04
CA MET A 680 2.73 -2.12 5.68
C MET A 680 3.96 -1.25 5.91
N LYS A 681 4.69 -1.45 7.01
CA LYS A 681 5.94 -0.74 7.30
C LYS A 681 7.00 -0.90 6.23
N TYR A 682 7.22 -2.12 5.75
CA TYR A 682 8.31 -2.40 4.82
C TYR A 682 7.88 -2.34 3.35
N PHE A 683 6.64 -2.63 3.04
CA PHE A 683 6.18 -2.84 1.66
C PHE A 683 4.94 -2.03 1.29
N GLY A 684 4.23 -1.41 2.23
CA GLY A 684 2.95 -0.76 1.99
C GLY A 684 2.99 0.22 0.82
N VAL A 685 4.01 1.07 0.78
CA VAL A 685 4.21 2.04 -0.30
C VAL A 685 4.44 1.39 -1.66
N ILE A 686 5.34 0.38 -1.70
CA ILE A 686 5.66 -0.33 -2.95
C ILE A 686 4.40 -1.03 -3.46
N PHE A 687 3.60 -1.57 -2.54
CA PHE A 687 2.36 -2.29 -2.87
C PHE A 687 1.31 -1.35 -3.46
N GLU A 688 1.08 -0.18 -2.84
CA GLU A 688 0.13 0.82 -3.36
C GLU A 688 0.60 1.41 -4.70
N GLU A 689 1.91 1.70 -4.86
CA GLU A 689 2.45 2.18 -6.14
C GLU A 689 2.30 1.16 -7.28
N GLU A 690 2.45 -0.13 -7.00
CA GLU A 690 2.29 -1.18 -8.00
C GLU A 690 0.81 -1.39 -8.37
N LEU A 691 -0.11 -1.36 -7.40
CA LEU A 691 -1.55 -1.38 -7.65
C LEU A 691 -2.01 -0.19 -8.50
N ASP A 692 -1.50 1.00 -8.21
CA ASP A 692 -1.75 2.19 -9.00
C ASP A 692 -1.27 2.05 -10.46
N LYS A 693 -0.13 1.42 -10.68
CA LYS A 693 0.41 1.13 -12.02
C LYS A 693 -0.44 0.10 -12.75
N GLU A 694 -0.85 -0.97 -12.07
CA GLU A 694 -1.70 -2.02 -12.63
C GLU A 694 -3.06 -1.44 -13.02
N ASN A 695 -3.67 -0.63 -12.16
CA ASN A 695 -4.92 0.08 -12.45
C ASN A 695 -4.77 1.07 -13.62
N LYS A 696 -3.62 1.74 -13.75
CA LYS A 696 -3.33 2.60 -14.91
C LYS A 696 -3.10 1.79 -16.19
N SER A 697 -2.35 0.68 -16.11
CA SER A 697 -2.08 -0.18 -17.28
C SER A 697 -3.35 -0.87 -17.78
N LEU A 698 -4.26 -1.26 -16.90
CA LEU A 698 -5.59 -1.77 -17.27
C LEU A 698 -6.44 -0.71 -17.98
N ARG A 699 -6.30 0.57 -17.60
CA ARG A 699 -6.94 1.70 -18.30
C ARG A 699 -6.27 2.02 -19.64
N GLU A 700 -4.94 1.93 -19.69
CA GLU A 700 -4.15 2.16 -20.91
C GLU A 700 -4.23 1.00 -21.92
N GLY A 701 -4.46 -0.23 -21.48
CA GLY A 701 -4.57 -1.42 -22.33
C GLY A 701 -5.84 -1.50 -23.15
N MET A 702 -6.86 -0.67 -22.87
CA MET A 702 -8.14 -0.74 -23.57
C MET A 702 -8.20 0.05 -24.89
N VAL A 703 -7.33 1.04 -25.13
CA VAL A 703 -7.33 1.80 -26.40
C VAL A 703 -5.90 2.21 -26.77
N SER A 704 -5.40 1.68 -27.89
CA SER A 704 -4.06 2.04 -28.36
C SER A 704 -4.05 3.48 -28.90
N LEU A 705 -2.89 4.15 -28.82
CA LEU A 705 -2.68 5.47 -29.45
C LEU A 705 -3.08 5.46 -30.94
N TYR A 706 -2.84 4.34 -31.62
CA TYR A 706 -3.21 4.15 -33.02
C TYR A 706 -4.74 4.15 -33.23
N ASP A 707 -5.48 3.50 -32.32
CA ASP A 707 -6.94 3.38 -32.40
C ASP A 707 -7.67 4.68 -32.06
N LEU A 708 -7.06 5.52 -31.20
CA LEU A 708 -7.60 6.84 -30.82
C LEU A 708 -7.46 7.91 -31.91
N LEU A 709 -6.54 7.73 -32.83
CA LEU A 709 -6.37 8.65 -33.93
C LEU A 709 -7.43 8.39 -35.01
N PRO A 710 -7.96 9.40 -35.74
CA PRO A 710 -8.81 9.20 -36.90
C PRO A 710 -8.03 8.52 -38.00
N ASP A 711 -8.75 7.99 -39.05
CA ASP A 711 -8.12 7.30 -40.19
C ASP A 711 -7.16 8.21 -40.97
N THR A 712 -7.43 9.51 -40.97
CA THR A 712 -6.54 10.55 -41.48
C THR A 712 -6.32 11.56 -40.38
N PHE A 713 -5.06 11.83 -40.01
CA PHE A 713 -4.70 12.70 -38.89
C PHE A 713 -3.46 13.55 -39.18
N THR A 714 -3.43 14.72 -38.60
CA THR A 714 -2.27 15.61 -38.62
C THR A 714 -1.25 15.27 -37.56
N ILE A 715 -0.05 15.86 -37.61
CA ILE A 715 0.94 15.76 -36.58
C ILE A 715 0.45 16.36 -35.25
N ASP A 716 -0.42 17.36 -35.31
CA ASP A 716 -0.97 18.01 -34.13
C ASP A 716 -2.07 17.15 -33.47
N ASP A 717 -2.88 16.43 -34.26
CA ASP A 717 -3.80 15.42 -33.73
C ASP A 717 -3.03 14.30 -33.01
N TYR A 718 -1.94 13.85 -33.61
CA TYR A 718 -1.06 12.86 -32.97
C TYR A 718 -0.46 13.38 -31.65
N ARG A 719 0.04 14.60 -31.62
CA ARG A 719 0.57 15.23 -30.42
C ARG A 719 -0.50 15.38 -29.33
N ARG A 720 -1.70 15.83 -29.73
CA ARG A 720 -2.84 15.98 -28.83
C ARG A 720 -3.25 14.66 -28.18
N VAL A 721 -3.38 13.59 -28.95
CA VAL A 721 -3.75 12.27 -28.44
C VAL A 721 -2.67 11.70 -27.53
N ARG A 722 -1.38 11.94 -27.82
CA ARG A 722 -0.28 11.56 -26.93
C ARG A 722 -0.36 12.26 -25.57
N VAL A 723 -0.62 13.56 -25.57
CA VAL A 723 -0.76 14.36 -24.34
C VAL A 723 -1.97 13.88 -23.53
N LEU A 724 -3.10 13.57 -24.20
CA LEU A 724 -4.28 12.97 -23.56
C LEU A 724 -3.98 11.62 -22.88
N GLN A 725 -3.03 10.85 -23.40
CA GLN A 725 -2.54 9.63 -22.79
C GLN A 725 -1.42 9.83 -21.74
N GLY A 726 -1.12 11.07 -21.36
CA GLY A 726 -0.06 11.39 -20.40
C GLY A 726 1.36 11.21 -20.93
N LYS A 727 1.53 11.12 -22.29
CA LYS A 727 2.82 10.94 -22.97
C LYS A 727 3.36 12.29 -23.46
N SER A 728 4.69 12.38 -23.65
CA SER A 728 5.29 13.58 -24.23
C SER A 728 4.78 13.82 -25.65
N ALA A 729 4.49 15.09 -25.99
CA ALA A 729 4.10 15.50 -27.33
C ALA A 729 5.15 15.15 -28.43
N ASP A 730 6.44 15.10 -28.08
CA ASP A 730 7.55 14.96 -29.02
C ASP A 730 7.89 13.50 -29.43
N GLY A 731 7.03 12.55 -29.21
CA GLY A 731 7.29 11.12 -29.44
C GLY A 731 7.32 10.68 -30.92
N MET A 732 8.03 11.39 -31.79
CA MET A 732 8.12 11.14 -33.23
C MET A 732 8.66 9.74 -33.63
N ALA A 733 9.34 9.06 -32.71
CA ALA A 733 9.82 7.70 -32.94
C ALA A 733 8.69 6.71 -33.25
N THR A 734 7.52 6.86 -32.63
CA THR A 734 6.35 6.01 -32.85
C THR A 734 5.78 6.18 -34.27
N LEU A 735 5.67 7.41 -34.76
CA LEU A 735 5.24 7.67 -36.14
C LEU A 735 6.21 7.08 -37.18
N ARG A 736 7.54 7.21 -36.93
CA ARG A 736 8.55 6.60 -37.79
C ARG A 736 8.44 5.08 -37.81
N GLN A 737 8.18 4.46 -36.67
CA GLN A 737 7.97 3.02 -36.54
C GLN A 737 6.69 2.54 -37.25
N TRP A 738 5.58 3.28 -37.13
CA TRP A 738 4.35 2.97 -37.84
C TRP A 738 4.51 3.09 -39.36
N ARG A 739 5.22 4.10 -39.85
CA ARG A 739 5.57 4.22 -41.27
C ARG A 739 6.45 3.05 -41.74
N HIS A 740 7.50 2.72 -40.95
CA HIS A 740 8.38 1.58 -41.30
C HIS A 740 7.65 0.25 -41.34
N ARG A 741 6.59 0.08 -40.52
CA ARG A 741 5.74 -1.10 -40.49
C ARG A 741 4.56 -1.02 -41.45
N SER A 742 4.53 -0.01 -42.33
CA SER A 742 3.44 0.24 -43.27
C SER A 742 2.06 0.27 -42.61
N GLN A 743 1.98 0.76 -41.39
CA GLN A 743 0.69 0.96 -40.68
C GLN A 743 0.08 2.31 -40.98
N ILE A 744 0.90 3.28 -41.36
CA ILE A 744 0.47 4.61 -41.83
C ILE A 744 1.29 5.02 -43.05
N GLU A 745 0.69 5.81 -43.90
CA GLU A 745 1.35 6.52 -45.01
C GLU A 745 1.29 8.03 -44.76
N TYR A 746 2.28 8.75 -45.29
CA TYR A 746 2.33 10.20 -45.15
C TYR A 746 2.04 10.83 -46.52
N ASP A 747 0.92 11.58 -46.60
CA ASP A 747 0.59 12.40 -47.73
C ASP A 747 1.26 13.77 -47.60
N SER A 748 2.24 14.02 -48.46
CA SER A 748 3.00 15.27 -48.45
C SER A 748 2.22 16.47 -49.02
N ILE A 749 1.18 16.24 -49.82
CA ILE A 749 0.33 17.29 -50.39
C ILE A 749 -0.64 17.81 -49.34
N GLY A 750 -1.32 16.88 -48.66
CA GLY A 750 -2.25 17.21 -47.58
C GLY A 750 -1.60 17.47 -46.20
N ASN A 751 -0.30 17.21 -46.05
CA ASN A 751 0.42 17.24 -44.79
C ASN A 751 -0.24 16.42 -43.68
N VAL A 752 -0.74 15.23 -44.02
CA VAL A 752 -1.49 14.32 -43.14
C VAL A 752 -0.93 12.91 -43.18
N TYR A 753 -1.17 12.16 -42.10
CA TYR A 753 -0.92 10.73 -42.05
C TYR A 753 -2.23 9.98 -42.28
N VAL A 754 -2.19 8.93 -43.10
CA VAL A 754 -3.36 8.08 -43.44
C VAL A 754 -3.09 6.68 -42.90
N LYS A 755 -4.02 6.12 -42.14
CA LYS A 755 -3.95 4.72 -41.68
C LYS A 755 -4.11 3.78 -42.87
N THR A 756 -3.19 2.85 -43.05
CA THR A 756 -3.33 1.77 -44.01
C THR A 756 -4.28 0.71 -43.47
N LYS A 757 -5.34 0.38 -44.22
CA LYS A 757 -6.25 -0.70 -43.84
C LYS A 757 -5.47 -1.99 -43.70
N ARG A 758 -5.49 -2.63 -42.52
CA ARG A 758 -4.97 -3.99 -42.34
C ARG A 758 -5.60 -4.88 -43.38
N ARG A 759 -4.83 -5.44 -44.32
CA ARG A 759 -5.26 -6.63 -45.03
C ARG A 759 -5.44 -7.69 -43.95
N ALA A 760 -6.69 -8.16 -43.79
CA ALA A 760 -6.99 -9.31 -42.96
C ALA A 760 -6.13 -10.47 -43.50
N ALA A 761 -5.23 -10.97 -42.65
CA ALA A 761 -4.51 -12.21 -42.92
C ALA A 761 -5.36 -13.38 -42.46
#